data_6aad2910ab79197b6d259a169c99f009
#
_entry.id   6aad2910ab79197b6d259a169c99f009
#
_cell.length_a   1.000
_cell.length_b   1.000
_cell.length_c   1.000
_cell.angle_alpha   90.00
_cell.angle_beta   90.00
_cell.angle_gamma   90.00
#
_symmetry.space_group_name_H-M   'P 1'
#
loop_
_entity.id
_entity.type
_entity.pdbx_description
1 polymer ?
#
loop_
_entity_poly.entity_id
_entity_poly.type
_entity_poly.pdbx_seq_one_letter_code
_entity_poly.pdbx_strand_id
1 'polypeptide(L)'
;MIAVVAVILDHLVGWPLGGFAGVDIFFVISGFLITGLLIREHERTNRISFTGFYRRRLKRIVPAATATLVLTIIAAFVLFNTSRFAQTAWDAAYAFLFSANWHFAAAGTNYFSAAEPPSPLQHFWSLSVEEQFYFVWPWLMVGVLTLVGLWTRAGMRRMVLGIVMLLIVAGSFGWALLDTVGNPTVAYFSTFTRTWELGFGALLAIAAPWWAKLPTVIRPVFGWLGLFGIVASYFVINDSIPFPAPWAALPVMATGLVIIGGSGGRQRFLWPLTNRVSVFIGNISYSLYLWHFPIMVFAAIVIGTNPWLYFPLTVALIVVFSIGSYYLIEEPVMRSPWLEPARRSARHQNWVSWRQRFGARLKFGWLGALAVASAAIVVMGLVTTEHTVRPSASFAVPTTEALEPLADGASVDRQVKTAAVLEQASIEEALQAKSFPELMPPVSDLGLSAWSDTMRATACLNVDASNLDACAYGPTDTGKDVVLFGDSFAMAWLPTVRAGFETDGWRVHQLTRGECPSIAVEVVHQDSSAYPECAPWREWALETIDLINPELTILASAYTTADRMASNPSPRELRVELRVGTASVVDRVVASSGRTIVLGSPPIGSSLRDCAVPGATPSACIAKIAFPWTAFEESQRAAVGEGPAEYLSTKSWFCGSEDRCPAFAADTPIRTDGTHLTIEFASLLGPVLREAVGVMASSEAVPAAAAEPRASGGAG
;
A
#
# COMPACT_ATOMS: atom_id res chain seq x y z
N MET A 1 -18.56 18.02 10.05
CA MET A 1 -18.79 16.92 10.99
C MET A 1 -19.01 15.59 10.26
N ILE A 2 -20.12 15.39 9.52
CA ILE A 2 -20.46 14.10 8.88
C ILE A 2 -19.28 13.55 8.08
N ALA A 3 -18.65 14.35 7.24
CA ALA A 3 -17.53 13.96 6.40
C ALA A 3 -16.33 13.41 7.20
N VAL A 4 -15.87 14.13 8.24
CA VAL A 4 -14.71 13.68 9.02
C VAL A 4 -15.03 12.41 9.82
N VAL A 5 -16.25 12.29 10.34
CA VAL A 5 -16.66 11.10 11.09
C VAL A 5 -16.73 9.88 10.14
N ALA A 6 -17.28 10.04 8.93
CA ALA A 6 -17.34 8.96 7.95
C ALA A 6 -15.94 8.47 7.56
N VAL A 7 -15.00 9.39 7.25
CA VAL A 7 -13.61 9.05 6.94
C VAL A 7 -12.94 8.30 8.10
N ILE A 8 -13.12 8.76 9.34
CA ILE A 8 -12.50 8.11 10.51
C ILE A 8 -13.08 6.71 10.72
N LEU A 9 -14.40 6.53 10.57
CA LEU A 9 -15.04 5.22 10.71
C LEU A 9 -14.61 4.26 9.61
N ASP A 10 -14.55 4.72 8.37
CA ASP A 10 -14.07 3.93 7.24
C ASP A 10 -12.65 3.41 7.49
N HIS A 11 -11.71 4.30 7.81
CA HIS A 11 -10.33 3.91 8.09
C HIS A 11 -10.19 3.02 9.35
N LEU A 12 -11.02 3.22 10.38
CA LEU A 12 -10.87 2.52 11.66
C LEU A 12 -11.55 1.15 11.68
N VAL A 13 -12.75 1.05 11.10
CA VAL A 13 -13.59 -0.16 11.17
C VAL A 13 -13.98 -0.71 9.80
N GLY A 14 -13.54 -0.08 8.69
CA GLY A 14 -13.92 -0.48 7.33
C GLY A 14 -15.41 -0.25 7.03
N TRP A 15 -16.10 0.64 7.76
CA TRP A 15 -17.53 0.89 7.56
C TRP A 15 -17.91 2.32 7.91
N PRO A 16 -18.76 2.97 7.08
CA PRO A 16 -19.33 2.50 5.80
C PRO A 16 -18.26 2.47 4.69
N LEU A 17 -18.34 1.51 3.75
CA LEU A 17 -17.34 1.26 2.70
C LEU A 17 -17.00 2.48 1.83
N GLY A 18 -17.93 3.42 1.66
CA GLY A 18 -17.73 4.68 0.94
C GLY A 18 -17.38 5.86 1.83
N GLY A 19 -16.96 5.63 3.07
CA GLY A 19 -16.62 6.70 4.02
C GLY A 19 -15.49 7.60 3.56
N PHE A 20 -14.56 7.08 2.76
CA PHE A 20 -13.47 7.84 2.13
C PHE A 20 -13.96 8.98 1.23
N ALA A 21 -15.18 8.89 0.63
CA ALA A 21 -15.82 9.97 -0.12
C ALA A 21 -16.17 11.20 0.74
N GLY A 22 -15.97 11.14 2.06
CA GLY A 22 -15.99 12.32 2.93
C GLY A 22 -14.94 13.38 2.53
N VAL A 23 -13.85 13.00 1.87
CA VAL A 23 -12.84 13.91 1.34
C VAL A 23 -13.42 14.81 0.24
N ASP A 24 -14.23 14.26 -0.66
CA ASP A 24 -14.88 15.00 -1.76
C ASP A 24 -15.83 16.08 -1.21
N ILE A 25 -16.50 15.79 -0.10
CA ILE A 25 -17.31 16.78 0.63
C ILE A 25 -16.45 17.93 1.13
N PHE A 26 -15.25 17.65 1.68
CA PHE A 26 -14.33 18.69 2.11
C PHE A 26 -13.88 19.56 0.94
N PHE A 27 -13.56 18.99 -0.21
CA PHE A 27 -13.16 19.73 -1.39
C PHE A 27 -14.24 20.72 -1.85
N VAL A 28 -15.51 20.30 -1.90
CA VAL A 28 -16.63 21.20 -2.25
C VAL A 28 -16.76 22.34 -1.24
N ILE A 29 -16.76 22.02 0.06
CA ILE A 29 -16.87 23.03 1.13
C ILE A 29 -15.70 24.02 1.05
N SER A 30 -14.52 23.53 0.80
CA SER A 30 -13.28 24.29 0.69
C SER A 30 -13.33 25.27 -0.48
N GLY A 31 -13.68 24.80 -1.65
CA GLY A 31 -13.87 25.63 -2.84
C GLY A 31 -14.91 26.73 -2.64
N PHE A 32 -16.04 26.38 -2.00
CA PHE A 32 -17.12 27.32 -1.68
C PHE A 32 -16.66 28.42 -0.70
N LEU A 33 -16.03 28.05 0.41
CA LEU A 33 -15.61 28.98 1.46
C LEU A 33 -14.54 29.95 0.96
N ILE A 34 -13.53 29.44 0.25
CA ILE A 34 -12.42 30.26 -0.24
C ILE A 34 -12.89 31.24 -1.30
N THR A 35 -13.62 30.76 -2.29
CA THR A 35 -14.14 31.60 -3.36
C THR A 35 -15.09 32.67 -2.82
N GLY A 36 -15.99 32.27 -1.91
CA GLY A 36 -16.89 33.22 -1.24
C GLY A 36 -16.17 34.29 -0.41
N LEU A 37 -15.03 33.96 0.21
CA LEU A 37 -14.21 34.91 0.96
C LEU A 37 -13.53 35.90 -0.01
N LEU A 38 -12.94 35.41 -1.08
CA LEU A 38 -12.25 36.26 -2.07
C LEU A 38 -13.22 37.19 -2.81
N ILE A 39 -14.42 36.70 -3.18
CA ILE A 39 -15.46 37.54 -3.80
C ILE A 39 -15.90 38.66 -2.85
N ARG A 40 -16.22 38.35 -1.59
CA ARG A 40 -16.60 39.36 -0.58
C ARG A 40 -15.51 40.37 -0.32
N GLU A 41 -14.24 39.95 -0.30
CA GLU A 41 -13.11 40.89 -0.15
C GLU A 41 -13.01 41.83 -1.34
N HIS A 42 -13.11 41.29 -2.57
CA HIS A 42 -13.07 42.08 -3.79
C HIS A 42 -14.25 43.07 -3.90
N GLU A 43 -15.47 42.67 -3.52
CA GLU A 43 -16.65 43.53 -3.56
C GLU A 43 -16.59 44.69 -2.54
N ARG A 44 -15.91 44.45 -1.42
CA ARG A 44 -15.77 45.48 -0.37
C ARG A 44 -14.63 46.44 -0.64
N THR A 45 -13.53 45.99 -1.25
CA THR A 45 -12.28 46.73 -1.33
C THR A 45 -11.79 46.98 -2.75
N ASN A 46 -12.47 46.44 -3.76
CA ASN A 46 -12.03 46.34 -5.16
C ASN A 46 -10.64 45.73 -5.34
N ARG A 47 -10.14 45.02 -4.33
CA ARG A 47 -8.82 44.37 -4.34
C ARG A 47 -8.90 43.04 -3.60
N ILE A 48 -8.00 42.10 -3.96
CA ILE A 48 -7.75 40.88 -3.21
C ILE A 48 -6.37 41.02 -2.58
N SER A 49 -6.29 40.91 -1.24
CA SER A 49 -5.04 40.95 -0.53
C SER A 49 -4.42 39.56 -0.41
N PHE A 50 -3.47 39.25 -1.28
CA PHE A 50 -2.73 37.99 -1.24
C PHE A 50 -2.05 37.77 0.13
N THR A 51 -1.36 38.78 0.65
CA THR A 51 -0.69 38.71 1.96
C THR A 51 -1.68 38.45 3.09
N GLY A 52 -2.85 39.08 3.03
CA GLY A 52 -3.94 38.88 4.00
C GLY A 52 -4.51 37.45 3.89
N PHE A 53 -4.71 36.99 2.68
CA PHE A 53 -5.25 35.65 2.39
C PHE A 53 -4.28 34.54 2.87
N TYR A 54 -3.04 34.54 2.38
CA TYR A 54 -2.06 33.48 2.72
C TYR A 54 -1.69 33.52 4.20
N ARG A 55 -1.59 34.71 4.84
CA ARG A 55 -1.39 34.81 6.28
C ARG A 55 -2.46 34.06 7.09
N ARG A 56 -3.75 34.24 6.75
CA ARG A 56 -4.85 33.55 7.45
C ARG A 56 -4.76 32.05 7.28
N ARG A 57 -4.40 31.58 6.08
CA ARG A 57 -4.22 30.16 5.79
C ARG A 57 -3.02 29.57 6.50
N LEU A 58 -1.87 30.24 6.42
CA LEU A 58 -0.66 29.80 7.09
C LEU A 58 -0.86 29.62 8.60
N LYS A 59 -1.54 30.59 9.26
CA LYS A 59 -1.86 30.49 10.68
C LYS A 59 -2.80 29.34 11.02
N ARG A 60 -3.69 28.97 10.12
CA ARG A 60 -4.70 27.93 10.36
C ARG A 60 -4.15 26.52 10.09
N ILE A 61 -3.35 26.33 9.07
CA ILE A 61 -3.01 25.01 8.53
C ILE A 61 -1.63 24.57 9.00
N VAL A 62 -0.61 25.37 8.72
CA VAL A 62 0.79 24.97 8.90
C VAL A 62 1.15 24.57 10.34
N PRO A 63 0.75 25.28 11.40
CA PRO A 63 1.19 24.93 12.76
C PRO A 63 0.68 23.57 13.24
N ALA A 64 -0.58 23.26 13.01
CA ALA A 64 -1.15 21.95 13.39
C ALA A 64 -0.59 20.82 12.52
N ALA A 65 -0.51 21.03 11.20
CA ALA A 65 0.11 20.06 10.28
C ALA A 65 1.56 19.77 10.68
N THR A 66 2.39 20.82 10.92
CA THR A 66 3.79 20.64 11.33
C THR A 66 3.90 19.88 12.65
N ALA A 67 3.04 20.18 13.62
CA ALA A 67 3.04 19.48 14.91
C ALA A 67 2.71 17.97 14.72
N THR A 68 1.72 17.67 13.88
CA THR A 68 1.39 16.28 13.56
C THR A 68 2.55 15.59 12.85
N LEU A 69 3.16 16.20 11.82
CA LEU A 69 4.29 15.64 11.10
C LEU A 69 5.48 15.36 12.03
N VAL A 70 5.86 16.33 12.87
CA VAL A 70 6.98 16.16 13.80
C VAL A 70 6.73 15.03 14.79
N LEU A 71 5.54 14.98 15.40
CA LEU A 71 5.22 13.92 16.35
C LEU A 71 5.08 12.54 15.67
N THR A 72 4.60 12.50 14.43
CA THR A 72 4.57 11.27 13.62
C THR A 72 5.99 10.78 13.30
N ILE A 73 6.92 11.68 12.93
CA ILE A 73 8.33 11.33 12.69
C ILE A 73 8.97 10.80 13.97
N ILE A 74 8.73 11.45 15.11
CA ILE A 74 9.26 10.98 16.41
C ILE A 74 8.70 9.60 16.76
N ALA A 75 7.41 9.39 16.59
CA ALA A 75 6.78 8.09 16.83
C ALA A 75 7.31 7.01 15.87
N ALA A 76 7.48 7.35 14.59
CA ALA A 76 8.06 6.44 13.59
C ALA A 76 9.50 6.07 13.91
N PHE A 77 10.33 7.03 14.35
CA PHE A 77 11.70 6.78 14.76
C PHE A 77 11.79 5.77 15.90
N VAL A 78 10.81 5.80 16.81
CA VAL A 78 10.78 4.94 17.99
C VAL A 78 10.18 3.57 17.70
N LEU A 79 9.12 3.52 16.86
CA LEU A 79 8.28 2.34 16.70
C LEU A 79 8.57 1.56 15.42
N PHE A 80 9.19 2.18 14.41
CA PHE A 80 9.49 1.53 13.14
C PHE A 80 10.95 1.10 13.06
N ASN A 81 11.21 0.14 12.17
CA ASN A 81 12.58 -0.14 11.74
C ASN A 81 13.13 1.00 10.86
N THR A 82 14.44 0.99 10.62
CA THR A 82 15.15 2.06 9.90
C THR A 82 14.57 2.34 8.50
N SER A 83 14.20 1.29 7.75
CA SER A 83 13.65 1.43 6.40
C SER A 83 12.29 2.11 6.41
N ARG A 84 11.35 1.64 7.23
CA ARG A 84 10.00 2.22 7.34
C ARG A 84 10.03 3.62 7.95
N PHE A 85 10.96 3.87 8.89
CA PHE A 85 11.22 5.22 9.39
C PHE A 85 11.69 6.15 8.28
N ALA A 86 12.68 5.74 7.46
CA ALA A 86 13.18 6.56 6.35
C ALA A 86 12.08 6.88 5.34
N GLN A 87 11.25 5.90 4.98
CA GLN A 87 10.07 6.11 4.12
C GLN A 87 9.11 7.14 4.73
N THR A 88 8.74 6.97 6.01
CA THR A 88 7.86 7.92 6.73
C THR A 88 8.46 9.33 6.78
N ALA A 89 9.78 9.46 6.91
CA ALA A 89 10.45 10.76 6.90
C ALA A 89 10.38 11.43 5.52
N TRP A 90 10.52 10.68 4.43
CA TRP A 90 10.28 11.18 3.07
C TRP A 90 8.83 11.59 2.85
N ASP A 91 7.88 10.76 3.26
CA ASP A 91 6.45 11.09 3.19
C ASP A 91 6.14 12.39 3.93
N ALA A 92 6.75 12.59 5.12
CA ALA A 92 6.61 13.81 5.90
C ALA A 92 7.21 15.03 5.19
N ALA A 93 8.32 14.89 4.48
CA ALA A 93 8.92 15.97 3.69
C ALA A 93 7.99 16.39 2.55
N TYR A 94 7.44 15.44 1.80
CA TYR A 94 6.46 15.71 0.74
C TYR A 94 5.15 16.28 1.31
N ALA A 95 4.68 15.79 2.46
CA ALA A 95 3.50 16.30 3.15
C ALA A 95 3.70 17.76 3.62
N PHE A 96 4.87 18.08 4.15
CA PHE A 96 5.21 19.45 4.57
C PHE A 96 5.24 20.43 3.39
N LEU A 97 5.67 19.97 2.21
CA LEU A 97 5.69 20.73 0.95
C LEU A 97 4.34 20.71 0.21
N PHE A 98 3.30 20.10 0.78
CA PHE A 98 1.98 19.92 0.14
C PHE A 98 2.07 19.26 -1.24
N SER A 99 2.93 18.25 -1.39
CA SER A 99 3.13 17.45 -2.61
C SER A 99 3.00 15.93 -2.36
N ALA A 100 2.46 15.53 -1.20
CA ALA A 100 2.28 14.13 -0.83
C ALA A 100 1.41 13.35 -1.83
N ASN A 101 0.41 13.99 -2.43
CA ASN A 101 -0.44 13.37 -3.44
C ASN A 101 0.35 12.91 -4.68
N TRP A 102 1.29 13.72 -5.16
CA TRP A 102 2.14 13.34 -6.29
C TRP A 102 3.19 12.29 -5.91
N HIS A 103 3.68 12.34 -4.68
CA HIS A 103 4.58 11.33 -4.15
C HIS A 103 3.91 9.95 -4.09
N PHE A 104 2.73 9.85 -3.52
CA PHE A 104 1.97 8.59 -3.45
C PHE A 104 1.51 8.10 -4.83
N ALA A 105 1.13 9.00 -5.74
CA ALA A 105 0.83 8.64 -7.12
C ALA A 105 2.05 8.03 -7.83
N ALA A 106 3.24 8.66 -7.68
CA ALA A 106 4.47 8.18 -8.30
C ALA A 106 4.99 6.87 -7.68
N ALA A 107 4.73 6.65 -6.39
CA ALA A 107 5.07 5.40 -5.70
C ALA A 107 4.14 4.22 -6.09
N GLY A 108 3.10 4.45 -6.91
CA GLY A 108 2.11 3.43 -7.26
C GLY A 108 1.27 2.96 -6.07
N THR A 109 1.17 3.79 -5.02
CA THR A 109 0.44 3.46 -3.80
C THR A 109 -1.03 3.23 -4.11
N ASN A 110 -1.49 1.99 -4.04
CA ASN A 110 -2.91 1.70 -4.14
C ASN A 110 -3.58 2.03 -2.80
N TYR A 111 -4.44 3.06 -2.80
CA TYR A 111 -5.12 3.54 -1.59
C TYR A 111 -6.00 2.48 -0.92
N PHE A 112 -6.54 1.55 -1.71
CA PHE A 112 -7.45 0.49 -1.26
C PHE A 112 -6.76 -0.86 -1.03
N SER A 113 -5.46 -0.96 -1.33
CA SER A 113 -4.72 -2.21 -1.14
C SER A 113 -4.47 -2.50 0.34
N ALA A 114 -4.91 -3.66 0.80
CA ALA A 114 -4.58 -4.17 2.12
C ALA A 114 -3.22 -4.92 2.17
N ALA A 115 -2.53 -5.02 1.02
CA ALA A 115 -1.32 -5.84 0.89
C ALA A 115 -0.08 -5.19 1.51
N GLU A 116 -0.04 -3.86 1.61
CA GLU A 116 1.05 -3.13 2.24
C GLU A 116 0.54 -2.29 3.42
N PRO A 117 1.27 -2.23 4.55
CA PRO A 117 0.86 -1.39 5.66
C PRO A 117 0.96 0.08 5.25
N PRO A 118 -0.13 0.85 5.42
CA PRO A 118 -0.21 2.22 4.94
C PRO A 118 0.80 3.13 5.64
N SER A 119 1.30 4.13 4.91
CA SER A 119 2.07 5.21 5.51
C SER A 119 1.25 5.93 6.57
N PRO A 120 1.78 6.24 7.78
CA PRO A 120 1.06 7.02 8.79
C PRO A 120 0.60 8.39 8.29
N LEU A 121 1.18 8.87 7.18
CA LEU A 121 0.93 10.18 6.60
C LEU A 121 0.16 10.12 5.28
N GLN A 122 -0.34 8.95 4.88
CA GLN A 122 -1.02 8.77 3.60
C GLN A 122 -2.17 9.77 3.40
N HIS A 123 -2.97 10.03 4.43
CA HIS A 123 -4.10 10.96 4.37
C HIS A 123 -3.71 12.42 4.03
N PHE A 124 -2.42 12.82 4.12
CA PHE A 124 -1.96 14.15 3.72
C PHE A 124 -2.08 14.43 2.21
N TRP A 125 -2.33 13.40 1.39
CA TRP A 125 -2.56 13.57 -0.04
C TRP A 125 -3.69 14.57 -0.35
N SER A 126 -4.81 14.46 0.35
CA SER A 126 -5.97 15.32 0.11
C SER A 126 -5.73 16.76 0.57
N LEU A 127 -5.02 16.95 1.69
CA LEU A 127 -4.58 18.27 2.15
C LEU A 127 -3.63 18.90 1.12
N SER A 128 -2.77 18.12 0.48
CA SER A 128 -1.89 18.60 -0.59
C SER A 128 -2.66 19.12 -1.79
N VAL A 129 -3.67 18.38 -2.26
CA VAL A 129 -4.58 18.82 -3.34
C VAL A 129 -5.29 20.13 -2.98
N GLU A 130 -5.79 20.24 -1.75
CA GLU A 130 -6.49 21.42 -1.24
C GLU A 130 -5.58 22.66 -1.21
N GLU A 131 -4.35 22.54 -0.71
CA GLU A 131 -3.40 23.65 -0.62
C GLU A 131 -2.86 24.08 -1.99
N GLN A 132 -2.67 23.14 -2.93
CA GLN A 132 -2.34 23.46 -4.31
C GLN A 132 -3.44 24.29 -4.98
N PHE A 133 -4.71 23.94 -4.76
CA PHE A 133 -5.84 24.74 -5.22
C PHE A 133 -5.84 26.12 -4.58
N TYR A 134 -5.58 26.24 -3.27
CA TYR A 134 -5.51 27.54 -2.57
C TYR A 134 -4.35 28.40 -3.05
N PHE A 135 -3.27 27.80 -3.52
CA PHE A 135 -2.17 28.54 -4.11
C PHE A 135 -2.54 29.10 -5.48
N VAL A 136 -3.14 28.32 -6.36
CA VAL A 136 -3.44 28.71 -7.75
C VAL A 136 -4.69 29.60 -7.85
N TRP A 137 -5.74 29.28 -7.11
CA TRP A 137 -7.07 29.88 -7.28
C TRP A 137 -7.13 31.41 -7.07
N PRO A 138 -6.52 32.01 -6.06
CA PRO A 138 -6.53 33.46 -5.89
C PRO A 138 -5.86 34.21 -7.06
N TRP A 139 -4.79 33.67 -7.62
CA TRP A 139 -4.10 34.25 -8.77
C TRP A 139 -4.98 34.22 -10.01
N LEU A 140 -5.63 33.09 -10.26
CA LEU A 140 -6.56 32.94 -11.38
C LEU A 140 -7.75 33.89 -11.23
N MET A 141 -8.33 34.02 -10.04
CA MET A 141 -9.40 34.98 -9.76
C MET A 141 -8.98 36.42 -10.04
N VAL A 142 -7.82 36.83 -9.54
CA VAL A 142 -7.31 38.20 -9.77
C VAL A 142 -7.03 38.40 -11.25
N GLY A 143 -6.43 37.42 -11.94
CA GLY A 143 -6.22 37.49 -13.39
C GLY A 143 -7.52 37.72 -14.16
N VAL A 144 -8.55 36.89 -13.91
CA VAL A 144 -9.86 37.03 -14.56
C VAL A 144 -10.53 38.37 -14.21
N LEU A 145 -10.55 38.75 -12.92
CA LEU A 145 -11.22 39.97 -12.47
C LEU A 145 -10.54 41.24 -12.99
N THR A 146 -9.22 41.25 -13.14
CA THR A 146 -8.48 42.41 -13.70
C THR A 146 -8.66 42.48 -15.22
N LEU A 147 -8.49 41.37 -15.94
CA LEU A 147 -8.64 41.36 -17.39
C LEU A 147 -10.07 41.75 -17.83
N VAL A 148 -11.08 41.17 -17.16
CA VAL A 148 -12.49 41.48 -17.45
C VAL A 148 -12.87 42.85 -16.91
N GLY A 149 -12.23 43.27 -15.81
CA GLY A 149 -12.48 44.57 -15.19
C GLY A 149 -12.17 45.77 -16.06
N LEU A 150 -11.29 45.63 -17.06
CA LEU A 150 -10.95 46.66 -18.02
C LEU A 150 -12.09 46.92 -19.05
N TRP A 151 -13.00 45.96 -19.24
CA TRP A 151 -13.94 45.95 -20.36
C TRP A 151 -15.42 45.86 -19.94
N THR A 152 -15.75 45.56 -18.64
CA THR A 152 -17.13 45.18 -18.30
C THR A 152 -17.66 45.75 -16.99
N ARG A 153 -19.03 45.79 -16.86
CA ARG A 153 -19.77 46.14 -15.64
C ARG A 153 -19.66 45.03 -14.57
N ALA A 154 -19.87 45.36 -13.29
CA ALA A 154 -19.70 44.46 -12.15
C ALA A 154 -20.47 43.10 -12.27
N GLY A 155 -21.68 43.11 -12.79
CA GLY A 155 -22.47 41.88 -13.01
C GLY A 155 -21.84 40.93 -14.03
N MET A 156 -21.25 41.47 -15.10
CA MET A 156 -20.59 40.72 -16.16
C MET A 156 -19.29 40.05 -15.64
N ARG A 157 -18.58 40.66 -14.68
CA ARG A 157 -17.36 40.10 -14.07
C ARG A 157 -17.64 38.76 -13.35
N ARG A 158 -18.75 38.70 -12.59
CA ARG A 158 -19.17 37.43 -11.92
C ARG A 158 -19.55 36.36 -12.94
N MET A 159 -20.25 36.76 -14.01
CA MET A 159 -20.65 35.83 -15.07
C MET A 159 -19.43 35.22 -15.77
N VAL A 160 -18.46 36.07 -16.16
CA VAL A 160 -17.22 35.59 -16.81
C VAL A 160 -16.42 34.69 -15.88
N LEU A 161 -16.28 35.06 -14.58
CA LEU A 161 -15.63 34.20 -13.59
C LEU A 161 -16.34 32.86 -13.45
N GLY A 162 -17.68 32.85 -13.49
CA GLY A 162 -18.49 31.64 -13.48
C GLY A 162 -18.27 30.77 -14.72
N ILE A 163 -18.19 31.38 -15.92
CA ILE A 163 -17.91 30.63 -17.17
C ILE A 163 -16.51 30.04 -17.13
N VAL A 164 -15.48 30.80 -16.74
CA VAL A 164 -14.11 30.28 -16.63
C VAL A 164 -14.05 29.11 -15.65
N MET A 165 -14.69 29.24 -14.50
CA MET A 165 -14.72 28.15 -13.52
C MET A 165 -15.50 26.94 -14.03
N LEU A 166 -16.61 27.15 -14.74
CA LEU A 166 -17.37 26.06 -15.37
C LEU A 166 -16.53 25.29 -16.39
N LEU A 167 -15.74 25.99 -17.19
CA LEU A 167 -14.82 25.34 -18.14
C LEU A 167 -13.73 24.53 -17.43
N ILE A 168 -13.19 25.04 -16.31
CA ILE A 168 -12.22 24.32 -15.49
C ILE A 168 -12.88 23.05 -14.90
N VAL A 169 -14.08 23.19 -14.33
CA VAL A 169 -14.83 22.05 -13.77
C VAL A 169 -15.12 21.00 -14.85
N ALA A 170 -15.62 21.42 -16.00
CA ALA A 170 -15.93 20.50 -17.10
C ALA A 170 -14.66 19.82 -17.64
N GLY A 171 -13.57 20.57 -17.81
CA GLY A 171 -12.30 20.02 -18.28
C GLY A 171 -11.68 19.05 -17.28
N SER A 172 -11.65 19.40 -15.98
CA SER A 172 -11.15 18.53 -14.91
C SER A 172 -12.01 17.27 -14.74
N PHE A 173 -13.34 17.38 -14.79
CA PHE A 173 -14.23 16.23 -14.73
C PHE A 173 -14.09 15.32 -15.95
N GLY A 174 -14.00 15.92 -17.16
CA GLY A 174 -13.72 15.16 -18.39
C GLY A 174 -12.38 14.42 -18.32
N TRP A 175 -11.34 15.08 -17.81
CA TRP A 175 -10.05 14.42 -17.55
C TRP A 175 -10.17 13.29 -16.51
N ALA A 176 -10.90 13.52 -15.42
CA ALA A 176 -11.12 12.51 -14.39
C ALA A 176 -11.81 11.26 -14.93
N LEU A 177 -12.77 11.39 -15.86
CA LEU A 177 -13.43 10.25 -16.52
C LEU A 177 -12.45 9.41 -17.34
N LEU A 178 -11.50 10.04 -18.02
CA LEU A 178 -10.51 9.34 -18.84
C LEU A 178 -9.43 8.70 -17.95
N ASP A 179 -8.91 9.45 -16.99
CA ASP A 179 -7.79 9.03 -16.16
C ASP A 179 -8.21 7.95 -15.13
N THR A 180 -9.46 7.97 -14.64
CA THR A 180 -9.99 6.92 -13.76
C THR A 180 -10.04 5.55 -14.44
N VAL A 181 -10.25 5.52 -15.76
CA VAL A 181 -10.25 4.26 -16.53
C VAL A 181 -8.83 3.84 -16.90
N GLY A 182 -7.98 4.81 -17.28
CA GLY A 182 -6.63 4.53 -17.76
C GLY A 182 -5.60 4.29 -16.65
N ASN A 183 -5.67 5.08 -15.56
CA ASN A 183 -4.70 5.08 -14.46
C ASN A 183 -5.41 5.33 -13.12
N PRO A 184 -6.20 4.38 -12.59
CA PRO A 184 -7.06 4.58 -11.42
C PRO A 184 -6.30 5.04 -10.17
N THR A 185 -5.12 4.48 -9.90
CA THR A 185 -4.26 4.86 -8.77
C THR A 185 -3.79 6.31 -8.90
N VAL A 186 -3.30 6.73 -10.07
CA VAL A 186 -2.89 8.12 -10.30
C VAL A 186 -4.10 9.05 -10.24
N ALA A 187 -5.23 8.66 -10.84
CA ALA A 187 -6.47 9.42 -10.84
C ALA A 187 -6.97 9.72 -9.42
N TYR A 188 -6.81 8.79 -8.49
CA TYR A 188 -7.21 8.98 -7.10
C TYR A 188 -6.47 10.14 -6.41
N PHE A 189 -5.15 10.26 -6.65
CA PHE A 189 -4.29 11.25 -6.00
C PHE A 189 -4.10 12.55 -6.79
N SER A 190 -4.39 12.54 -8.10
CA SER A 190 -4.07 13.65 -9.01
C SER A 190 -4.88 14.91 -8.68
N THR A 191 -4.19 16.03 -8.57
CA THR A 191 -4.83 17.34 -8.42
C THR A 191 -5.74 17.67 -9.62
N PHE A 192 -5.37 17.24 -10.82
CA PHE A 192 -6.13 17.53 -12.05
C PHE A 192 -7.47 16.78 -12.09
N THR A 193 -7.52 15.55 -11.58
CA THR A 193 -8.75 14.75 -11.51
C THR A 193 -9.69 15.18 -10.38
N ARG A 194 -9.19 15.94 -9.40
CA ARG A 194 -9.92 16.39 -8.20
C ARG A 194 -10.31 17.87 -8.24
N THR A 195 -9.70 18.68 -9.12
CA THR A 195 -9.94 20.13 -9.19
C THR A 195 -11.41 20.48 -9.45
N TRP A 196 -12.17 19.65 -10.18
CA TRP A 196 -13.58 19.88 -10.45
C TRP A 196 -14.45 19.90 -9.17
N GLU A 197 -14.09 19.19 -8.13
CA GLU A 197 -14.82 19.12 -6.85
C GLU A 197 -14.70 20.46 -6.10
N LEU A 198 -13.47 20.96 -5.97
CA LEU A 198 -13.19 22.31 -5.43
C LEU A 198 -13.82 23.40 -6.34
N GLY A 199 -13.69 23.23 -7.65
CA GLY A 199 -14.25 24.13 -8.64
C GLY A 199 -15.78 24.18 -8.60
N PHE A 200 -16.44 23.06 -8.37
CA PHE A 200 -17.90 23.01 -8.17
C PHE A 200 -18.31 23.81 -6.92
N GLY A 201 -17.59 23.68 -5.82
CA GLY A 201 -17.77 24.52 -4.64
C GLY A 201 -17.58 26.01 -4.94
N ALA A 202 -16.58 26.36 -5.75
CA ALA A 202 -16.33 27.73 -6.21
C ALA A 202 -17.51 28.25 -7.08
N LEU A 203 -18.05 27.44 -7.98
CA LEU A 203 -19.25 27.79 -8.78
C LEU A 203 -20.44 28.11 -7.88
N LEU A 204 -20.68 27.31 -6.83
CA LEU A 204 -21.75 27.58 -5.85
C LEU A 204 -21.55 28.90 -5.15
N ALA A 205 -20.32 29.30 -4.81
CA ALA A 205 -20.02 30.60 -4.20
C ALA A 205 -20.23 31.77 -5.17
N ILE A 206 -19.85 31.61 -6.44
CA ILE A 206 -20.07 32.61 -7.48
C ILE A 206 -21.57 32.82 -7.70
N ALA A 207 -22.34 31.72 -7.71
CA ALA A 207 -23.79 31.72 -7.89
C ALA A 207 -24.58 32.05 -6.60
N ALA A 208 -23.92 32.32 -5.46
CA ALA A 208 -24.57 32.55 -4.18
C ALA A 208 -25.72 33.60 -4.18
N PRO A 209 -25.69 34.71 -4.95
CA PRO A 209 -26.81 35.64 -5.04
C PRO A 209 -28.06 35.06 -5.66
N TRP A 210 -27.93 34.03 -6.50
CA TRP A 210 -29.10 33.35 -7.13
C TRP A 210 -29.76 32.41 -6.11
N TRP A 211 -28.98 31.63 -5.38
CA TRP A 211 -29.48 30.73 -4.33
C TRP A 211 -30.12 31.49 -3.18
N ALA A 212 -29.60 32.71 -2.88
CA ALA A 212 -30.18 33.58 -1.86
C ALA A 212 -31.59 34.09 -2.18
N LYS A 213 -32.03 34.00 -3.45
CA LYS A 213 -33.40 34.35 -3.90
C LYS A 213 -34.38 33.20 -3.76
N LEU A 214 -33.93 31.99 -3.50
CA LEU A 214 -34.82 30.82 -3.36
C LEU A 214 -35.84 31.03 -2.22
N PRO A 215 -37.09 30.64 -2.38
CA PRO A 215 -38.10 30.67 -1.34
C PRO A 215 -37.66 29.88 -0.09
N THR A 216 -37.92 30.43 1.07
CA THR A 216 -37.52 29.79 2.35
C THR A 216 -38.13 28.41 2.56
N VAL A 217 -39.28 28.15 1.93
CA VAL A 217 -39.98 26.85 2.01
C VAL A 217 -39.25 25.72 1.28
N ILE A 218 -38.54 26.04 0.17
CA ILE A 218 -37.84 25.03 -0.64
C ILE A 218 -36.46 24.68 -0.08
N ARG A 219 -35.82 25.58 0.65
CA ARG A 219 -34.47 25.39 1.21
C ARG A 219 -34.31 24.15 2.09
N PRO A 220 -35.25 23.86 3.03
CA PRO A 220 -35.18 22.61 3.79
C PRO A 220 -35.17 21.36 2.93
N VAL A 221 -35.93 21.35 1.82
CA VAL A 221 -35.98 20.21 0.90
C VAL A 221 -34.61 19.96 0.29
N PHE A 222 -33.93 20.99 -0.24
CA PHE A 222 -32.56 20.87 -0.74
C PHE A 222 -31.59 20.41 0.34
N GLY A 223 -31.70 20.98 1.54
CA GLY A 223 -30.82 20.61 2.67
C GLY A 223 -30.96 19.14 3.08
N TRP A 224 -32.19 18.63 3.20
CA TRP A 224 -32.44 17.24 3.57
C TRP A 224 -32.14 16.27 2.41
N LEU A 225 -32.48 16.63 1.17
CA LEU A 225 -32.13 15.82 0.00
C LEU A 225 -30.62 15.68 -0.15
N GLY A 226 -29.89 16.78 0.05
CA GLY A 226 -28.43 16.75 0.05
C GLY A 226 -27.86 15.94 1.21
N LEU A 227 -28.41 16.08 2.42
CA LEU A 227 -27.98 15.28 3.57
C LEU A 227 -28.22 13.78 3.35
N PHE A 228 -29.38 13.41 2.81
CA PHE A 228 -29.69 12.05 2.43
C PHE A 228 -28.72 11.55 1.34
N GLY A 229 -28.46 12.35 0.31
CA GLY A 229 -27.51 12.02 -0.76
C GLY A 229 -26.08 11.80 -0.23
N ILE A 230 -25.62 12.60 0.74
CA ILE A 230 -24.32 12.39 1.39
C ILE A 230 -24.31 11.05 2.14
N VAL A 231 -25.34 10.74 2.93
CA VAL A 231 -25.40 9.47 3.65
C VAL A 231 -25.50 8.30 2.66
N ALA A 232 -26.34 8.42 1.64
CA ALA A 232 -26.48 7.39 0.60
C ALA A 232 -25.15 7.12 -0.13
N SER A 233 -24.35 8.16 -0.40
CA SER A 233 -23.04 7.97 -1.07
C SER A 233 -22.12 7.04 -0.29
N TYR A 234 -22.15 7.06 1.03
CA TYR A 234 -21.31 6.19 1.87
C TYR A 234 -21.68 4.70 1.78
N PHE A 235 -22.88 4.37 1.30
CA PHE A 235 -23.34 2.98 1.14
C PHE A 235 -23.36 2.51 -0.31
N VAL A 236 -23.40 3.46 -1.26
CA VAL A 236 -23.39 3.14 -2.71
C VAL A 236 -21.95 3.05 -3.22
N ILE A 237 -21.07 3.92 -2.73
CA ILE A 237 -19.66 3.96 -3.11
C ILE A 237 -18.91 2.89 -2.31
N ASN A 238 -18.04 2.16 -2.99
CA ASN A 238 -17.14 1.16 -2.42
C ASN A 238 -15.85 1.09 -3.25
N ASP A 239 -14.90 0.28 -2.85
CA ASP A 239 -13.59 0.09 -3.48
C ASP A 239 -13.63 -0.62 -4.84
N SER A 240 -14.74 -1.28 -5.18
CA SER A 240 -14.89 -2.00 -6.44
C SER A 240 -15.43 -1.15 -7.60
N ILE A 241 -15.88 0.09 -7.33
CA ILE A 241 -16.40 0.97 -8.38
C ILE A 241 -15.35 1.99 -8.85
N PRO A 242 -15.39 2.42 -10.14
CA PRO A 242 -14.44 3.39 -10.66
C PRO A 242 -14.48 4.72 -9.87
N PHE A 243 -13.39 5.09 -9.21
CA PHE A 243 -13.31 6.30 -8.40
C PHE A 243 -12.01 7.07 -8.70
N PRO A 244 -12.02 8.41 -8.86
CA PRO A 244 -13.08 9.37 -8.45
C PRO A 244 -14.25 9.52 -9.43
N ALA A 245 -14.07 9.38 -10.72
CA ALA A 245 -15.12 9.66 -11.69
C ALA A 245 -15.69 8.36 -12.29
N PRO A 246 -17.02 8.27 -12.47
CA PRO A 246 -18.03 9.34 -12.26
C PRO A 246 -18.61 9.43 -10.84
N TRP A 247 -18.30 8.48 -9.94
CA TRP A 247 -19.05 8.27 -8.70
C TRP A 247 -18.85 9.34 -7.62
N ALA A 248 -17.74 10.06 -7.60
CA ALA A 248 -17.55 11.22 -6.73
C ALA A 248 -18.57 12.34 -7.00
N ALA A 249 -19.24 12.34 -8.16
CA ALA A 249 -20.31 13.29 -8.46
C ALA A 249 -21.48 13.20 -7.47
N LEU A 250 -21.75 12.01 -6.90
CA LEU A 250 -22.84 11.83 -5.95
C LEU A 250 -22.62 12.62 -4.64
N PRO A 251 -21.54 12.44 -3.87
CA PRO A 251 -21.28 13.24 -2.66
C PRO A 251 -21.05 14.73 -2.97
N VAL A 252 -20.43 15.06 -4.11
CA VAL A 252 -20.20 16.43 -4.56
C VAL A 252 -21.50 17.18 -4.79
N MET A 253 -22.41 16.64 -5.61
CA MET A 253 -23.71 17.24 -5.89
C MET A 253 -24.59 17.30 -4.62
N ALA A 254 -24.59 16.24 -3.81
CA ALA A 254 -25.31 16.20 -2.55
C ALA A 254 -24.83 17.31 -1.60
N THR A 255 -23.52 17.52 -1.50
CA THR A 255 -22.92 18.62 -0.72
C THR A 255 -23.36 19.98 -1.25
N GLY A 256 -23.40 20.14 -2.57
CA GLY A 256 -23.95 21.34 -3.20
C GLY A 256 -25.38 21.64 -2.77
N LEU A 257 -26.25 20.64 -2.72
CA LEU A 257 -27.63 20.78 -2.24
C LEU A 257 -27.69 21.21 -0.77
N VAL A 258 -26.85 20.66 0.11
CA VAL A 258 -26.75 21.10 1.50
C VAL A 258 -26.33 22.57 1.59
N ILE A 259 -25.34 22.99 0.81
CA ILE A 259 -24.86 24.39 0.77
C ILE A 259 -25.97 25.33 0.28
N ILE A 260 -26.68 24.98 -0.78
CA ILE A 260 -27.81 25.74 -1.32
C ILE A 260 -28.92 25.84 -0.27
N GLY A 261 -29.31 24.73 0.34
CA GLY A 261 -30.33 24.67 1.40
C GLY A 261 -29.95 25.47 2.64
N GLY A 262 -28.64 25.48 2.98
CA GLY A 262 -28.09 26.24 4.12
C GLY A 262 -27.88 27.74 3.88
N SER A 263 -28.03 28.22 2.63
CA SER A 263 -27.81 29.62 2.28
C SER A 263 -29.01 30.51 2.70
N GLY A 264 -28.74 31.68 3.29
CA GLY A 264 -29.76 32.73 3.50
C GLY A 264 -30.46 32.77 4.86
N GLY A 265 -29.83 32.31 5.95
CA GLY A 265 -30.28 32.55 7.32
C GLY A 265 -30.25 31.31 8.23
N ARG A 266 -30.77 31.43 9.49
CA ARG A 266 -30.80 30.33 10.44
C ARG A 266 -31.70 29.21 9.95
N GLN A 267 -31.11 28.05 9.65
CA GLN A 267 -31.82 26.84 9.19
C GLN A 267 -32.18 25.95 10.40
N ARG A 268 -33.32 26.21 11.02
CA ARG A 268 -33.81 25.41 12.16
C ARG A 268 -34.05 23.94 11.80
N PHE A 269 -34.31 23.66 10.53
CA PHE A 269 -34.61 22.30 10.03
C PHE A 269 -33.36 21.44 9.81
N LEU A 270 -32.17 22.00 9.76
CA LEU A 270 -30.91 21.27 9.64
C LEU A 270 -30.25 21.04 11.00
N TRP A 271 -31.06 20.73 12.04
CA TRP A 271 -30.58 20.52 13.40
C TRP A 271 -29.44 19.46 13.51
N PRO A 272 -29.39 18.37 12.68
CA PRO A 272 -28.25 17.44 12.73
C PRO A 272 -26.91 18.12 12.47
N LEU A 273 -26.89 19.22 11.68
CA LEU A 273 -25.68 19.98 11.36
C LEU A 273 -25.47 21.21 12.25
N THR A 274 -26.52 21.69 12.91
CA THR A 274 -26.52 22.99 13.64
C THR A 274 -26.55 22.86 15.15
N ASN A 275 -26.67 21.65 15.70
CA ASN A 275 -26.58 21.41 17.14
C ASN A 275 -25.15 21.63 17.68
N ARG A 276 -25.02 21.79 18.99
CA ARG A 276 -23.74 22.13 19.65
C ARG A 276 -22.65 21.08 19.42
N VAL A 277 -23.00 19.81 19.40
CA VAL A 277 -22.04 18.71 19.20
C VAL A 277 -21.52 18.72 17.78
N SER A 278 -22.41 18.81 16.78
CA SER A 278 -22.04 18.86 15.37
C SER A 278 -21.17 20.05 15.04
N VAL A 279 -21.49 21.23 15.61
CA VAL A 279 -20.69 22.45 15.45
C VAL A 279 -19.33 22.30 16.13
N PHE A 280 -19.27 21.71 17.33
CA PHE A 280 -18.01 21.43 18.01
C PHE A 280 -17.10 20.51 17.20
N ILE A 281 -17.62 19.37 16.75
CA ILE A 281 -16.87 18.42 15.88
C ILE A 281 -16.43 19.13 14.59
N GLY A 282 -17.29 19.96 14.00
CA GLY A 282 -16.94 20.77 12.83
C GLY A 282 -15.78 21.74 13.08
N ASN A 283 -15.72 22.35 14.28
CA ASN A 283 -14.64 23.28 14.64
C ASN A 283 -13.29 22.58 14.79
N ILE A 284 -13.27 21.35 15.34
CA ILE A 284 -12.04 20.57 15.54
C ILE A 284 -11.77 19.60 14.37
N SER A 285 -12.56 19.64 13.29
CA SER A 285 -12.52 18.66 12.20
C SER A 285 -11.17 18.60 11.51
N TYR A 286 -10.45 19.72 11.42
CA TYR A 286 -9.10 19.76 10.86
C TYR A 286 -8.10 18.99 11.75
N SER A 287 -8.11 19.24 13.05
CA SER A 287 -7.28 18.49 14.00
C SER A 287 -7.66 17.00 14.02
N LEU A 288 -8.98 16.66 13.95
CA LEU A 288 -9.44 15.27 13.84
C LEU A 288 -8.89 14.59 12.59
N TYR A 289 -8.91 15.29 11.45
CA TYR A 289 -8.39 14.77 10.20
C TYR A 289 -6.86 14.55 10.24
N LEU A 290 -6.11 15.45 10.88
CA LEU A 290 -4.66 15.31 10.98
C LEU A 290 -4.23 14.14 11.88
N TRP A 291 -4.92 13.93 13.01
CA TRP A 291 -4.47 12.97 14.04
C TRP A 291 -5.01 11.56 13.88
N HIS A 292 -6.16 11.37 13.18
CA HIS A 292 -6.80 10.05 13.17
C HIS A 292 -5.89 8.96 12.56
N PHE A 293 -5.30 9.23 11.41
CA PHE A 293 -4.56 8.21 10.65
C PHE A 293 -3.23 7.81 11.31
N PRO A 294 -2.34 8.74 11.73
CA PRO A 294 -1.13 8.38 12.47
C PRO A 294 -1.44 7.60 13.74
N ILE A 295 -2.45 8.02 14.50
CA ILE A 295 -2.82 7.36 15.75
C ILE A 295 -3.32 5.94 15.48
N MET A 296 -4.11 5.72 14.43
CA MET A 296 -4.58 4.38 14.05
C MET A 296 -3.42 3.45 13.71
N VAL A 297 -2.48 3.91 12.88
CA VAL A 297 -1.31 3.11 12.48
C VAL A 297 -0.44 2.76 13.69
N PHE A 298 -0.11 3.73 14.54
CA PHE A 298 0.73 3.46 15.71
C PHE A 298 0.01 2.67 16.79
N ALA A 299 -1.29 2.89 17.00
CA ALA A 299 -2.09 2.12 17.94
C ALA A 299 -2.17 0.63 17.56
N ALA A 300 -2.29 0.33 16.25
CA ALA A 300 -2.28 -1.05 15.77
C ALA A 300 -0.97 -1.78 16.12
N ILE A 301 0.16 -1.06 16.08
CA ILE A 301 1.47 -1.61 16.41
C ILE A 301 1.64 -1.80 17.93
N VAL A 302 1.25 -0.79 18.72
CA VAL A 302 1.53 -0.77 20.18
C VAL A 302 0.53 -1.61 20.97
N ILE A 303 -0.74 -1.58 20.58
CA ILE A 303 -1.86 -2.20 21.31
C ILE A 303 -2.25 -3.55 20.67
N GLY A 304 -1.83 -3.76 19.41
CA GLY A 304 -2.34 -4.85 18.57
C GLY A 304 -3.75 -4.58 18.06
N THR A 305 -4.27 -5.52 17.29
CA THR A 305 -5.56 -5.39 16.59
C THR A 305 -6.73 -6.07 17.32
N ASN A 306 -6.59 -6.39 18.63
CA ASN A 306 -7.70 -6.94 19.40
C ASN A 306 -8.87 -5.91 19.43
N PRO A 307 -10.03 -6.19 18.83
CA PRO A 307 -11.09 -5.19 18.64
C PRO A 307 -11.57 -4.54 19.93
N TRP A 308 -11.63 -5.30 21.01
CA TRP A 308 -12.14 -4.82 22.30
C TRP A 308 -11.26 -3.77 22.98
N LEU A 309 -9.97 -3.77 22.68
CA LEU A 309 -9.02 -2.82 23.24
C LEU A 309 -8.64 -1.75 22.20
N TYR A 310 -8.39 -2.17 20.96
CA TYR A 310 -7.93 -1.32 19.88
C TYR A 310 -8.91 -0.18 19.56
N PHE A 311 -10.19 -0.50 19.27
CA PHE A 311 -11.14 0.53 18.85
C PHE A 311 -11.41 1.60 19.92
N PRO A 312 -11.77 1.27 21.17
CA PRO A 312 -12.10 2.31 22.15
C PRO A 312 -10.89 3.17 22.52
N LEU A 313 -9.70 2.56 22.62
CA LEU A 313 -8.48 3.31 22.98
C LEU A 313 -8.02 4.20 21.85
N THR A 314 -8.06 3.71 20.61
CA THR A 314 -7.70 4.49 19.42
C THR A 314 -8.64 5.69 19.25
N VAL A 315 -9.96 5.50 19.40
CA VAL A 315 -10.93 6.62 19.37
C VAL A 315 -10.63 7.63 20.47
N ALA A 316 -10.38 7.16 21.70
CA ALA A 316 -10.05 8.05 22.82
C ALA A 316 -8.78 8.87 22.53
N LEU A 317 -7.73 8.25 22.01
CA LEU A 317 -6.49 8.92 21.62
C LEU A 317 -6.72 9.94 20.51
N ILE A 318 -7.46 9.58 19.45
CA ILE A 318 -7.81 10.50 18.36
C ILE A 318 -8.51 11.75 18.93
N VAL A 319 -9.50 11.57 19.79
CA VAL A 319 -10.24 12.68 20.39
C VAL A 319 -9.36 13.54 21.29
N VAL A 320 -8.54 12.94 22.15
CA VAL A 320 -7.63 13.65 23.07
C VAL A 320 -6.61 14.46 22.29
N PHE A 321 -5.91 13.86 21.33
CA PHE A 321 -4.90 14.54 20.52
C PHE A 321 -5.51 15.66 19.67
N SER A 322 -6.68 15.42 19.09
CA SER A 322 -7.38 16.42 18.26
C SER A 322 -7.85 17.62 19.07
N ILE A 323 -8.46 17.39 20.24
CA ILE A 323 -8.87 18.46 21.16
C ILE A 323 -7.63 19.20 21.67
N GLY A 324 -6.58 18.49 22.08
CA GLY A 324 -5.31 19.05 22.50
C GLY A 324 -4.69 19.94 21.41
N SER A 325 -4.58 19.43 20.19
CA SER A 325 -4.06 20.16 19.04
C SER A 325 -4.87 21.43 18.74
N TYR A 326 -6.20 21.33 18.75
CA TYR A 326 -7.06 22.48 18.53
C TYR A 326 -6.87 23.58 19.57
N TYR A 327 -6.93 23.25 20.86
CA TYR A 327 -6.87 24.26 21.94
C TYR A 327 -5.45 24.75 22.27
N LEU A 328 -4.41 23.96 22.03
CA LEU A 328 -3.03 24.30 22.37
C LEU A 328 -2.23 24.84 21.18
N ILE A 329 -2.61 24.48 19.94
CA ILE A 329 -1.85 24.87 18.74
C ILE A 329 -2.72 25.73 17.81
N GLU A 330 -3.83 25.17 17.31
CA GLU A 330 -4.62 25.78 16.24
C GLU A 330 -5.26 27.10 16.67
N GLU A 331 -6.09 27.10 17.72
CA GLU A 331 -6.80 28.31 18.21
C GLU A 331 -5.84 29.41 18.66
N PRO A 332 -4.79 29.14 19.47
CA PRO A 332 -3.84 30.18 19.89
C PRO A 332 -3.08 30.80 18.72
N VAL A 333 -2.63 30.00 17.74
CA VAL A 333 -1.89 30.55 16.59
C VAL A 333 -2.80 31.32 15.64
N MET A 334 -4.00 30.83 15.35
CA MET A 334 -4.98 31.56 14.54
C MET A 334 -5.28 32.95 15.11
N ARG A 335 -5.37 33.08 16.45
CA ARG A 335 -5.68 34.31 17.13
C ARG A 335 -4.43 35.13 17.57
N SER A 336 -3.23 34.67 17.21
CA SER A 336 -2.00 35.35 17.56
C SER A 336 -1.79 36.61 16.70
N PRO A 337 -1.07 37.61 17.21
CA PRO A 337 -0.61 38.74 16.41
C PRO A 337 0.52 38.41 15.44
N TRP A 338 0.89 37.13 15.34
CA TRP A 338 1.94 36.64 14.43
C TRP A 338 1.59 36.97 12.98
N LEU A 339 2.56 37.50 12.25
CA LEU A 339 2.43 37.97 10.87
C LEU A 339 1.46 39.15 10.66
N GLU A 340 0.90 39.76 11.71
CA GLU A 340 0.00 40.92 11.54
C GLU A 340 0.77 42.23 11.36
N PRO A 341 0.42 43.05 10.35
CA PRO A 341 1.00 44.35 10.19
C PRO A 341 0.47 45.27 11.31
N ALA A 342 1.34 45.67 12.22
CA ALA A 342 1.00 46.59 13.29
C ALA A 342 2.17 47.51 13.59
N ARG A 343 1.86 48.78 14.03
CA ARG A 343 2.87 49.70 14.57
C ARG A 343 3.51 49.07 15.82
N ARG A 344 4.76 49.36 16.11
CA ARG A 344 5.52 48.77 17.24
C ARG A 344 4.77 48.80 18.58
N SER A 345 4.14 49.93 18.92
CA SER A 345 3.36 50.08 20.16
C SER A 345 2.13 49.17 20.21
N ALA A 346 1.37 49.11 19.13
CA ALA A 346 0.19 48.24 19.01
C ALA A 346 0.59 46.77 19.00
N ARG A 347 1.72 46.43 18.38
CA ARG A 347 2.23 45.05 18.34
C ARG A 347 2.52 44.54 19.75
N HIS A 348 3.15 45.34 20.60
CA HIS A 348 3.42 44.94 21.99
C HIS A 348 2.13 44.69 22.77
N GLN A 349 1.16 45.60 22.70
CA GLN A 349 -0.14 45.46 23.37
C GLN A 349 -0.92 44.24 22.89
N ASN A 350 -0.91 43.96 21.59
CA ASN A 350 -1.55 42.79 21.02
C ASN A 350 -0.92 41.47 21.53
N TRP A 351 0.41 41.42 21.69
CA TRP A 351 1.09 40.26 22.28
C TRP A 351 0.82 40.11 23.77
N VAL A 352 0.71 41.20 24.53
CA VAL A 352 0.36 41.16 25.96
C VAL A 352 -1.05 40.61 26.14
N SER A 353 -2.04 41.13 25.40
CA SER A 353 -3.42 40.66 25.46
C SER A 353 -3.57 39.19 25.03
N TRP A 354 -2.82 38.77 24.01
CA TRP A 354 -2.78 37.38 23.59
C TRP A 354 -2.19 36.46 24.68
N ARG A 355 -1.07 36.87 25.31
CA ARG A 355 -0.46 36.12 26.44
C ARG A 355 -1.40 36.04 27.64
N GLN A 356 -2.12 37.08 27.96
CA GLN A 356 -3.12 37.06 29.04
C GLN A 356 -4.23 36.02 28.74
N ARG A 357 -4.63 35.91 27.48
CA ARG A 357 -5.72 34.99 27.07
C ARG A 357 -5.27 33.55 26.96
N PHE A 358 -4.10 33.27 26.42
CA PHE A 358 -3.63 31.93 26.07
C PHE A 358 -2.46 31.43 26.92
N GLY A 359 -1.74 32.29 27.62
CA GLY A 359 -0.50 31.95 28.31
C GLY A 359 -0.64 30.85 29.34
N ALA A 360 -1.71 30.89 30.16
CA ALA A 360 -1.97 29.83 31.15
C ALA A 360 -2.27 28.48 30.46
N ARG A 361 -3.12 28.46 29.44
CA ARG A 361 -3.42 27.25 28.68
C ARG A 361 -2.18 26.62 28.05
N LEU A 362 -1.33 27.43 27.41
CA LEU A 362 -0.10 27.00 26.80
C LEU A 362 0.88 26.45 27.86
N LYS A 363 1.04 27.15 29.00
CA LYS A 363 1.93 26.70 30.07
C LYS A 363 1.50 25.34 30.62
N PHE A 364 0.22 25.16 30.94
CA PHE A 364 -0.29 23.84 31.41
C PHE A 364 -0.33 22.78 30.33
N GLY A 365 -0.64 23.14 29.09
CA GLY A 365 -0.62 22.22 27.95
C GLY A 365 0.78 21.68 27.67
N TRP A 366 1.81 22.54 27.68
CA TRP A 366 3.20 22.10 27.52
C TRP A 366 3.68 21.25 28.68
N LEU A 367 3.28 21.55 29.93
CA LEU A 367 3.58 20.70 31.09
C LEU A 367 2.94 19.34 30.97
N GLY A 368 1.68 19.28 30.51
CA GLY A 368 1.00 18.01 30.23
C GLY A 368 1.67 17.22 29.10
N ALA A 369 2.05 17.89 28.00
CA ALA A 369 2.78 17.23 26.90
C ALA A 369 4.15 16.70 27.35
N LEU A 370 4.88 17.45 28.17
CA LEU A 370 6.16 17.01 28.77
C LEU A 370 5.94 15.82 29.71
N ALA A 371 4.88 15.80 30.52
CA ALA A 371 4.57 14.70 31.42
C ALA A 371 4.25 13.41 30.62
N VAL A 372 3.46 13.54 29.54
CA VAL A 372 3.17 12.39 28.66
C VAL A 372 4.42 11.90 27.94
N ALA A 373 5.26 12.82 27.43
CA ALA A 373 6.53 12.45 26.78
C ALA A 373 7.48 11.77 27.77
N SER A 374 7.59 12.27 29.02
CA SER A 374 8.39 11.66 30.08
C SER A 374 7.87 10.26 30.46
N ALA A 375 6.54 10.12 30.59
CA ALA A 375 5.94 8.81 30.85
C ALA A 375 6.19 7.81 29.71
N ALA A 376 6.08 8.27 28.45
CA ALA A 376 6.39 7.44 27.29
C ALA A 376 7.85 7.00 27.26
N ILE A 377 8.80 7.90 27.59
CA ILE A 377 10.24 7.59 27.69
C ILE A 377 10.50 6.55 28.82
N VAL A 378 9.84 6.69 29.98
CA VAL A 378 9.97 5.76 31.09
C VAL A 378 9.41 4.38 30.72
N VAL A 379 8.21 4.34 30.14
CA VAL A 379 7.60 3.08 29.66
C VAL A 379 8.50 2.43 28.62
N MET A 380 9.06 3.21 27.70
CA MET A 380 9.99 2.72 26.70
C MET A 380 11.30 2.21 27.31
N GLY A 381 11.87 2.92 28.28
CA GLY A 381 13.05 2.45 29.03
C GLY A 381 12.78 1.13 29.75
N LEU A 382 11.58 0.94 30.32
CA LEU A 382 11.18 -0.30 30.96
C LEU A 382 11.00 -1.46 29.96
N VAL A 383 10.42 -1.18 28.80
CA VAL A 383 10.22 -2.18 27.73
C VAL A 383 11.57 -2.57 27.09
N THR A 384 12.48 -1.63 26.89
CA THR A 384 13.80 -1.91 26.29
C THR A 384 14.80 -2.57 27.25
N THR A 385 14.66 -2.37 28.57
CA THR A 385 15.54 -3.04 29.55
C THR A 385 15.22 -4.51 29.74
N GLU A 386 14.01 -4.98 29.43
CA GLU A 386 13.73 -6.43 29.42
C GLU A 386 14.27 -7.13 28.16
N HIS A 387 14.74 -6.40 27.15
CA HIS A 387 15.15 -6.91 25.84
C HIS A 387 16.63 -6.64 25.52
N THR A 388 17.52 -6.57 26.51
CA THR A 388 18.93 -6.79 26.24
C THR A 388 19.10 -8.25 25.83
N VAL A 389 19.05 -8.45 24.51
CA VAL A 389 19.34 -9.74 23.87
C VAL A 389 20.71 -10.22 24.39
N ARG A 390 20.70 -11.25 25.19
CA ARG A 390 21.90 -12.09 25.33
C ARG A 390 22.19 -12.64 23.94
N PRO A 391 23.38 -12.48 23.39
CA PRO A 391 23.73 -13.15 22.15
C PRO A 391 23.47 -14.64 22.36
N SER A 392 22.47 -15.17 21.71
CA SER A 392 22.28 -16.61 21.62
C SER A 392 23.50 -17.18 20.93
N ALA A 393 24.04 -18.24 21.48
CA ALA A 393 25.20 -18.93 20.96
C ALA A 393 24.99 -19.15 19.44
N SER A 394 25.97 -18.72 18.64
CA SER A 394 26.07 -18.98 17.21
C SER A 394 25.77 -20.46 16.97
N PHE A 395 24.64 -20.75 16.34
CA PHE A 395 24.36 -22.07 15.81
C PHE A 395 25.22 -22.22 14.56
N ALA A 396 26.34 -22.92 14.70
CA ALA A 396 27.11 -23.39 13.59
C ALA A 396 26.21 -24.29 12.75
N VAL A 397 25.99 -23.91 11.48
CA VAL A 397 25.50 -24.83 10.46
C VAL A 397 26.37 -26.05 10.53
N PRO A 398 25.84 -27.30 10.62
CA PRO A 398 26.67 -28.47 10.53
C PRO A 398 27.28 -28.51 9.14
N THR A 399 28.48 -27.96 8.98
CA THR A 399 29.34 -28.30 7.87
C THR A 399 29.49 -29.81 7.90
N THR A 400 29.35 -30.43 6.75
CA THR A 400 29.61 -31.85 6.51
C THR A 400 31.03 -32.17 7.02
N GLU A 401 31.17 -32.42 8.31
CA GLU A 401 32.39 -33.00 8.85
C GLU A 401 32.48 -34.43 8.33
N ALA A 402 33.57 -34.69 7.64
CA ALA A 402 33.95 -36.01 7.21
C ALA A 402 33.86 -36.99 8.40
N LEU A 403 32.89 -37.91 8.34
CA LEU A 403 32.68 -38.95 9.31
C LEU A 403 33.86 -39.94 9.25
N GLU A 404 34.68 -40.01 10.31
CA GLU A 404 35.57 -41.11 10.51
C GLU A 404 34.81 -42.45 10.54
N PRO A 405 35.37 -43.54 9.98
CA PRO A 405 34.72 -44.85 9.97
C PRO A 405 34.65 -45.41 11.38
N LEU A 406 33.43 -45.54 11.92
CA LEU A 406 33.18 -46.30 13.15
C LEU A 406 33.12 -47.79 12.87
N ALA A 407 33.84 -48.55 13.70
CA ALA A 407 33.94 -50.00 13.66
C ALA A 407 32.60 -50.71 13.84
N ASP A 408 32.53 -51.90 13.29
CA ASP A 408 31.47 -52.87 13.20
C ASP A 408 30.45 -52.97 14.35
N GLY A 409 29.16 -53.02 14.00
CA GLY A 409 28.19 -53.80 14.76
C GLY A 409 27.04 -53.10 15.45
N ALA A 410 26.47 -52.01 14.91
CA ALA A 410 25.14 -51.58 15.32
C ALA A 410 24.33 -51.12 14.12
N SER A 411 23.26 -51.83 13.78
CA SER A 411 22.24 -51.39 12.84
C SER A 411 21.45 -50.22 13.44
N VAL A 412 21.98 -49.00 13.29
CA VAL A 412 21.24 -47.77 13.54
C VAL A 412 20.48 -47.46 12.25
N ASP A 413 19.18 -47.51 12.35
CA ASP A 413 18.24 -47.01 11.33
C ASP A 413 18.55 -45.52 11.07
N ARG A 414 19.51 -45.22 10.18
CA ARG A 414 19.94 -43.91 9.81
C ARG A 414 18.91 -43.36 8.85
N GLN A 415 17.81 -42.77 9.39
CA GLN A 415 16.90 -41.95 8.57
C GLN A 415 17.75 -40.86 7.94
N VAL A 416 18.01 -41.01 6.65
CA VAL A 416 18.56 -39.95 5.80
C VAL A 416 17.52 -38.83 5.82
N LYS A 417 17.78 -37.74 6.56
CA LYS A 417 16.91 -36.57 6.55
C LYS A 417 17.04 -35.94 5.20
N THR A 418 15.94 -35.93 4.43
CA THR A 418 15.88 -35.28 3.13
C THR A 418 15.92 -33.76 3.28
N ALA A 419 16.26 -33.03 2.18
CA ALA A 419 16.26 -31.57 2.17
C ALA A 419 14.90 -31.00 2.58
N ALA A 420 13.82 -31.60 2.12
CA ALA A 420 12.46 -31.21 2.46
C ALA A 420 12.15 -31.38 3.96
N VAL A 421 12.65 -32.42 4.61
CA VAL A 421 12.47 -32.66 6.07
C VAL A 421 13.25 -31.64 6.89
N LEU A 422 14.46 -31.28 6.44
CA LEU A 422 15.27 -30.25 7.11
C LEU A 422 14.62 -28.88 7.03
N GLU A 423 14.11 -28.53 5.85
CA GLU A 423 13.41 -27.26 5.64
C GLU A 423 12.13 -27.19 6.51
N GLN A 424 11.31 -28.24 6.50
CA GLN A 424 10.12 -28.29 7.35
C GLN A 424 10.46 -28.16 8.84
N ALA A 425 11.58 -28.70 9.27
CA ALA A 425 12.04 -28.57 10.67
C ALA A 425 12.41 -27.12 11.00
N SER A 426 13.07 -26.39 10.09
CA SER A 426 13.42 -24.99 10.28
C SER A 426 12.18 -24.06 10.35
N ILE A 427 11.15 -24.36 9.56
CA ILE A 427 9.84 -23.69 9.60
C ILE A 427 9.15 -23.92 10.95
N GLU A 428 9.10 -25.16 11.46
CA GLU A 428 8.48 -25.48 12.74
C GLU A 428 9.25 -24.84 13.91
N GLU A 429 10.58 -24.78 13.87
CA GLU A 429 11.41 -24.12 14.85
C GLU A 429 11.12 -22.60 14.86
N ALA A 430 11.03 -21.96 13.70
CA ALA A 430 10.71 -20.55 13.57
C ALA A 430 9.32 -20.20 14.13
N LEU A 431 8.34 -21.10 13.99
CA LEU A 431 7.00 -20.94 14.57
C LEU A 431 6.98 -20.94 16.11
N GLN A 432 7.99 -21.56 16.74
CA GLN A 432 8.13 -21.66 18.19
C GLN A 432 9.13 -20.65 18.77
N ALA A 433 9.83 -19.90 17.90
CA ALA A 433 10.83 -18.92 18.30
C ALA A 433 10.25 -17.84 19.20
N LYS A 434 10.94 -17.52 20.30
CA LYS A 434 10.55 -16.48 21.26
C LYS A 434 11.21 -15.13 20.99
N SER A 435 12.31 -15.12 20.26
CA SER A 435 13.06 -13.94 19.84
C SER A 435 13.52 -14.11 18.40
N PHE A 436 13.69 -13.00 17.68
CA PHE A 436 14.28 -13.05 16.34
C PHE A 436 15.75 -13.48 16.44
N PRO A 437 16.22 -14.36 15.56
CA PRO A 437 17.64 -14.62 15.38
C PRO A 437 18.34 -13.40 14.76
N GLU A 438 19.67 -13.45 14.65
CA GLU A 438 20.40 -12.50 13.81
C GLU A 438 20.14 -12.85 12.34
N LEU A 439 19.28 -12.07 11.72
CA LEU A 439 18.78 -12.36 10.38
C LEU A 439 19.79 -11.96 9.29
N MET A 440 19.96 -12.82 8.30
CA MET A 440 20.82 -12.63 7.13
C MET A 440 20.03 -12.89 5.82
N PRO A 441 19.77 -11.85 4.99
CA PRO A 441 20.14 -10.44 5.18
C PRO A 441 19.40 -9.77 6.35
N PRO A 442 19.98 -8.69 6.91
CA PRO A 442 19.31 -7.96 7.98
C PRO A 442 18.01 -7.30 7.49
N VAL A 443 17.06 -7.11 8.42
CA VAL A 443 15.74 -6.53 8.08
C VAL A 443 15.84 -5.17 7.38
N SER A 444 16.89 -4.38 7.67
CA SER A 444 17.16 -3.10 7.01
C SER A 444 17.39 -3.21 5.51
N ASP A 445 17.89 -4.33 5.05
CA ASP A 445 18.30 -4.54 3.67
C ASP A 445 17.16 -5.18 2.84
N LEU A 446 16.13 -5.69 3.50
CA LEU A 446 14.96 -6.24 2.85
C LEU A 446 14.18 -5.16 2.07
N GLY A 447 13.66 -5.52 0.93
CA GLY A 447 12.83 -4.65 0.08
C GLY A 447 13.61 -3.61 -0.73
N LEU A 448 14.93 -3.52 -0.57
CA LEU A 448 15.77 -2.69 -1.45
C LEU A 448 15.87 -3.32 -2.84
N SER A 449 15.79 -4.63 -2.92
CA SER A 449 15.75 -5.38 -4.17
C SER A 449 15.19 -6.78 -3.95
N ALA A 450 14.11 -7.09 -4.64
CA ALA A 450 13.63 -8.46 -4.80
C ALA A 450 14.39 -9.20 -5.92
N TRP A 451 15.20 -8.49 -6.69
CA TRP A 451 15.83 -8.98 -7.91
C TRP A 451 17.34 -8.80 -7.88
N SER A 452 18.08 -9.76 -8.42
CA SER A 452 19.54 -9.67 -8.52
C SER A 452 19.96 -8.51 -9.44
N ASP A 453 21.14 -7.95 -9.18
CA ASP A 453 21.71 -6.90 -10.03
C ASP A 453 21.91 -7.39 -11.46
N THR A 454 22.23 -8.67 -11.64
CA THR A 454 22.36 -9.31 -12.97
C THR A 454 21.03 -9.27 -13.73
N MET A 455 19.90 -9.64 -13.09
CA MET A 455 18.58 -9.60 -13.74
C MET A 455 18.21 -8.18 -14.18
N ARG A 456 18.56 -7.18 -13.37
CA ARG A 456 18.33 -5.77 -13.74
C ARG A 456 19.23 -5.29 -14.86
N ALA A 457 20.51 -5.63 -14.80
CA ALA A 457 21.49 -5.24 -15.82
C ALA A 457 21.22 -5.85 -17.19
N THR A 458 20.68 -7.09 -17.24
CA THR A 458 20.35 -7.82 -18.47
C THR A 458 18.90 -7.61 -18.91
N ALA A 459 18.13 -6.77 -18.23
CA ALA A 459 16.69 -6.57 -18.45
C ALA A 459 15.83 -7.85 -18.31
N CYS A 460 16.33 -8.90 -17.62
CA CYS A 460 15.62 -10.17 -17.43
C CYS A 460 14.44 -10.11 -16.47
N LEU A 461 14.01 -8.91 -16.06
CA LEU A 461 12.73 -8.73 -15.34
C LEU A 461 11.53 -8.96 -16.27
N ASN A 462 11.68 -8.60 -17.57
CA ASN A 462 10.68 -8.88 -18.61
C ASN A 462 11.40 -9.46 -19.81
N VAL A 463 11.26 -10.74 -20.03
CA VAL A 463 11.95 -11.45 -21.11
C VAL A 463 11.12 -11.41 -22.38
N ASP A 464 11.79 -11.10 -23.49
CA ASP A 464 11.25 -11.13 -24.85
C ASP A 464 12.33 -11.59 -25.84
N ALA A 465 12.03 -11.53 -27.13
CA ALA A 465 12.95 -11.98 -28.18
C ALA A 465 14.30 -11.21 -28.19
N SER A 466 14.36 -10.02 -27.64
CA SER A 466 15.57 -9.18 -27.66
C SER A 466 16.60 -9.52 -26.58
N ASN A 467 16.17 -10.18 -25.49
CA ASN A 467 17.03 -10.51 -24.35
C ASN A 467 17.00 -12.01 -23.95
N LEU A 468 16.34 -12.85 -24.72
CA LEU A 468 16.14 -14.29 -24.44
C LEU A 468 17.47 -15.00 -24.11
N ASP A 469 18.49 -14.82 -24.95
CA ASP A 469 19.80 -15.46 -24.74
C ASP A 469 20.53 -14.97 -23.49
N ALA A 470 20.37 -13.69 -23.15
CA ALA A 470 20.94 -13.10 -21.93
C ALA A 470 20.24 -13.59 -20.65
N CYS A 471 19.02 -14.10 -20.77
CA CYS A 471 18.20 -14.63 -19.69
C CYS A 471 18.19 -16.16 -19.61
N ALA A 472 19.22 -16.79 -20.19
CA ALA A 472 19.52 -18.21 -20.06
C ALA A 472 20.83 -18.40 -19.27
N TYR A 473 20.80 -19.30 -18.30
CA TYR A 473 21.89 -19.51 -17.33
C TYR A 473 22.41 -20.96 -17.42
N GLY A 474 23.69 -21.14 -17.19
CA GLY A 474 24.35 -22.45 -17.26
C GLY A 474 24.98 -22.75 -18.62
N PRO A 475 25.52 -23.97 -18.82
CA PRO A 475 26.24 -24.35 -20.03
C PRO A 475 25.33 -24.48 -21.25
N THR A 476 25.88 -24.22 -22.44
CA THR A 476 25.12 -24.11 -23.70
C THR A 476 24.91 -25.41 -24.45
N ASP A 477 25.70 -26.48 -24.18
CA ASP A 477 25.77 -27.68 -25.03
C ASP A 477 25.51 -29.01 -24.31
N THR A 478 24.65 -28.97 -23.26
CA THR A 478 24.40 -30.17 -22.43
C THR A 478 23.21 -31.00 -22.86
N GLY A 479 22.31 -30.43 -23.67
CA GLY A 479 21.06 -31.09 -24.06
C GLY A 479 20.07 -31.30 -22.90
N LYS A 480 20.30 -30.60 -21.76
CA LYS A 480 19.43 -30.61 -20.59
C LYS A 480 18.89 -29.22 -20.34
N ASP A 481 17.73 -28.94 -20.87
CA ASP A 481 17.11 -27.62 -20.76
C ASP A 481 15.94 -27.66 -19.79
N VAL A 482 15.91 -26.67 -18.86
CA VAL A 482 14.76 -26.40 -18.01
C VAL A 482 14.25 -24.98 -18.28
N VAL A 483 12.96 -24.86 -18.51
CA VAL A 483 12.27 -23.59 -18.68
C VAL A 483 11.50 -23.24 -17.43
N LEU A 484 11.71 -22.01 -16.89
CA LEU A 484 10.90 -21.41 -15.85
C LEU A 484 10.00 -20.35 -16.49
N PHE A 485 8.68 -20.60 -16.46
CA PHE A 485 7.70 -19.77 -17.15
C PHE A 485 6.67 -19.18 -16.19
N GLY A 486 6.47 -17.84 -16.23
CA GLY A 486 5.45 -17.17 -15.45
C GLY A 486 5.68 -15.68 -15.16
N ASP A 487 5.08 -15.21 -14.06
CA ASP A 487 5.10 -13.82 -13.62
C ASP A 487 6.27 -13.48 -12.66
N SER A 488 6.11 -12.46 -11.83
CA SER A 488 7.11 -12.06 -10.83
C SER A 488 7.37 -13.14 -9.77
N PHE A 489 6.42 -14.05 -9.53
CA PHE A 489 6.66 -15.20 -8.64
C PHE A 489 7.58 -16.24 -9.31
N ALA A 490 7.45 -16.46 -10.61
CA ALA A 490 8.42 -17.27 -11.33
C ALA A 490 9.83 -16.63 -11.27
N MET A 491 9.92 -15.29 -11.40
CA MET A 491 11.20 -14.60 -11.18
C MET A 491 11.77 -14.85 -9.78
N ALA A 492 10.92 -14.83 -8.74
CA ALA A 492 11.32 -15.09 -7.36
C ALA A 492 11.78 -16.56 -7.16
N TRP A 493 11.29 -17.51 -7.97
CA TRP A 493 11.73 -18.89 -7.99
C TRP A 493 13.03 -19.11 -8.78
N LEU A 494 13.49 -18.15 -9.55
CA LEU A 494 14.71 -18.33 -10.37
C LEU A 494 15.95 -18.77 -9.56
N PRO A 495 16.26 -18.17 -8.38
CA PRO A 495 17.37 -18.66 -7.57
C PRO A 495 17.23 -20.11 -7.13
N THR A 496 16.00 -20.57 -6.85
CA THR A 496 15.69 -21.97 -6.50
C THR A 496 15.96 -22.91 -7.69
N VAL A 497 15.47 -22.55 -8.88
CA VAL A 497 15.65 -23.35 -10.09
C VAL A 497 17.13 -23.40 -10.48
N ARG A 498 17.84 -22.29 -10.41
CA ARG A 498 19.27 -22.24 -10.68
C ARG A 498 20.08 -23.10 -9.71
N ALA A 499 19.83 -22.94 -8.40
CA ALA A 499 20.52 -23.72 -7.37
C ALA A 499 20.19 -25.22 -7.47
N GLY A 500 19.00 -25.58 -7.93
CA GLY A 500 18.60 -26.98 -8.12
C GLY A 500 19.15 -27.65 -9.39
N PHE A 501 19.38 -26.93 -10.46
CA PHE A 501 19.64 -27.51 -11.79
C PHE A 501 20.94 -27.05 -12.43
N GLU A 502 21.36 -25.79 -12.30
CA GLU A 502 22.53 -25.23 -12.99
C GLU A 502 23.83 -25.97 -12.63
N THR A 503 23.99 -26.37 -11.36
CA THR A 503 25.17 -27.10 -10.87
C THR A 503 25.33 -28.50 -11.47
N ASP A 504 24.25 -29.09 -12.01
CA ASP A 504 24.22 -30.42 -12.63
C ASP A 504 24.30 -30.36 -14.16
N GLY A 505 24.72 -29.22 -14.67
CA GLY A 505 24.88 -29.05 -16.10
C GLY A 505 23.60 -28.83 -16.89
N TRP A 506 22.52 -28.42 -16.23
CA TRP A 506 21.30 -27.98 -16.90
C TRP A 506 21.43 -26.52 -17.34
N ARG A 507 20.84 -26.19 -18.47
CA ARG A 507 20.62 -24.82 -18.89
C ARG A 507 19.24 -24.35 -18.44
N VAL A 508 19.20 -23.27 -17.68
CA VAL A 508 17.97 -22.66 -17.13
C VAL A 508 17.54 -21.51 -18.02
N HIS A 509 16.39 -21.64 -18.69
CA HIS A 509 15.80 -20.55 -19.49
C HIS A 509 14.72 -19.86 -18.67
N GLN A 510 14.88 -18.54 -18.50
CA GLN A 510 13.90 -17.71 -17.82
C GLN A 510 12.94 -17.12 -18.86
N LEU A 511 11.67 -17.49 -18.82
CA LEU A 511 10.58 -16.89 -19.59
C LEU A 511 9.60 -16.23 -18.63
N THR A 512 9.92 -15.01 -18.19
CA THR A 512 9.15 -14.32 -17.16
C THR A 512 8.79 -12.91 -17.58
N ARG A 513 7.58 -12.47 -17.15
CA ARG A 513 7.11 -11.09 -17.32
C ARG A 513 6.33 -10.65 -16.08
N GLY A 514 6.71 -9.51 -15.51
CA GLY A 514 6.04 -8.96 -14.32
C GLY A 514 4.53 -8.88 -14.50
N GLU A 515 3.78 -9.33 -13.51
CA GLU A 515 2.31 -9.28 -13.45
C GLU A 515 1.57 -10.15 -14.52
N CYS A 516 2.28 -10.81 -15.43
CA CYS A 516 1.67 -11.66 -16.45
C CYS A 516 1.80 -13.14 -16.09
N PRO A 517 0.73 -13.81 -15.60
CA PRO A 517 0.80 -15.18 -15.13
C PRO A 517 0.99 -16.18 -16.29
N SER A 518 1.57 -17.34 -15.99
CA SER A 518 1.67 -18.48 -16.92
C SER A 518 0.32 -19.13 -17.25
N ILE A 519 -0.76 -18.73 -16.60
CA ILE A 519 -2.11 -19.25 -16.83
C ILE A 519 -2.88 -18.40 -17.83
N ALA A 520 -3.74 -18.99 -18.68
CA ALA A 520 -4.47 -18.28 -19.73
C ALA A 520 -5.73 -17.60 -19.18
N VAL A 521 -5.51 -16.52 -18.43
CA VAL A 521 -6.56 -15.60 -17.94
C VAL A 521 -6.24 -14.18 -18.35
N GLU A 522 -7.27 -13.35 -18.51
CA GLU A 522 -7.10 -11.91 -18.69
C GLU A 522 -6.90 -11.24 -17.33
N VAL A 523 -5.83 -10.45 -17.20
CA VAL A 523 -5.47 -9.75 -15.98
C VAL A 523 -5.33 -8.25 -16.23
N VAL A 524 -5.49 -7.49 -15.15
CA VAL A 524 -5.12 -6.07 -15.08
C VAL A 524 -3.82 -5.91 -14.31
N HIS A 525 -3.15 -4.75 -14.47
CA HIS A 525 -2.02 -4.38 -13.63
C HIS A 525 -2.43 -4.23 -12.15
N GLN A 526 -1.47 -4.17 -11.23
CA GLN A 526 -1.74 -3.92 -9.80
C GLN A 526 -2.47 -2.60 -9.56
N ASP A 527 -2.28 -1.61 -10.43
CA ASP A 527 -2.98 -0.33 -10.40
C ASP A 527 -4.38 -0.38 -11.05
N SER A 528 -4.85 -1.58 -11.40
CA SER A 528 -6.12 -1.86 -12.08
C SER A 528 -6.21 -1.30 -13.51
N SER A 529 -5.10 -0.83 -14.11
CA SER A 529 -5.06 -0.47 -15.54
C SER A 529 -5.09 -1.72 -16.43
N ALA A 530 -5.59 -1.58 -17.66
CA ALA A 530 -5.62 -2.69 -18.62
C ALA A 530 -4.23 -3.19 -18.97
N TYR A 531 -4.05 -4.50 -19.14
CA TYR A 531 -2.78 -5.14 -19.48
C TYR A 531 -2.88 -5.92 -20.81
N PRO A 532 -3.04 -5.21 -21.95
CA PRO A 532 -3.23 -5.86 -23.24
C PRO A 532 -2.00 -6.63 -23.76
N GLU A 533 -0.79 -6.33 -23.25
CA GLU A 533 0.44 -6.98 -23.68
C GLU A 533 0.67 -8.37 -23.05
N CYS A 534 -0.06 -8.73 -22.00
CA CYS A 534 0.14 -10.01 -21.30
C CYS A 534 -0.22 -11.22 -22.18
N ALA A 535 -1.38 -11.22 -22.81
CA ALA A 535 -1.83 -12.36 -23.62
C ALA A 535 -0.93 -12.60 -24.86
N PRO A 536 -0.54 -11.57 -25.66
CA PRO A 536 0.42 -11.75 -26.75
C PRO A 536 1.79 -12.22 -26.28
N TRP A 537 2.29 -11.71 -25.14
CA TRP A 537 3.54 -12.16 -24.58
C TRP A 537 3.49 -13.64 -24.16
N ARG A 538 2.40 -14.06 -23.54
CA ARG A 538 2.22 -15.47 -23.13
C ARG A 538 2.25 -16.39 -24.32
N GLU A 539 1.61 -16.01 -25.43
CA GLU A 539 1.64 -16.80 -26.67
C GLU A 539 3.06 -16.90 -27.21
N TRP A 540 3.80 -15.78 -27.30
CA TRP A 540 5.22 -15.77 -27.67
C TRP A 540 6.07 -16.68 -26.77
N ALA A 541 5.84 -16.68 -25.46
CA ALA A 541 6.57 -17.53 -24.52
C ALA A 541 6.26 -19.03 -24.75
N LEU A 542 5.00 -19.38 -25.04
CA LEU A 542 4.62 -20.74 -25.39
C LEU A 542 5.27 -21.20 -26.72
N GLU A 543 5.29 -20.36 -27.75
CA GLU A 543 6.01 -20.61 -29.00
C GLU A 543 7.51 -20.78 -28.74
N THR A 544 8.08 -20.03 -27.82
CA THR A 544 9.49 -20.16 -27.43
C THR A 544 9.77 -21.49 -26.73
N ILE A 545 8.85 -21.97 -25.86
CA ILE A 545 8.94 -23.31 -25.24
C ILE A 545 8.89 -24.42 -26.32
N ASP A 546 8.02 -24.25 -27.31
CA ASP A 546 7.94 -25.19 -28.45
C ASP A 546 9.28 -25.25 -29.21
N LEU A 547 9.97 -24.13 -29.38
CA LEU A 547 11.27 -24.06 -30.06
C LEU A 547 12.44 -24.62 -29.22
N ILE A 548 12.44 -24.38 -27.91
CA ILE A 548 13.47 -24.92 -27.01
C ILE A 548 13.29 -26.46 -26.85
N ASN A 549 12.06 -26.94 -26.82
CA ASN A 549 11.70 -28.34 -26.57
C ASN A 549 12.41 -28.92 -25.33
N PRO A 550 12.20 -28.32 -24.13
CA PRO A 550 12.99 -28.56 -22.92
C PRO A 550 12.68 -29.96 -22.33
N GLU A 551 13.65 -30.54 -21.61
CA GLU A 551 13.41 -31.74 -20.80
C GLU A 551 12.44 -31.49 -19.64
N LEU A 552 12.42 -30.24 -19.10
CA LEU A 552 11.56 -29.88 -17.99
C LEU A 552 11.02 -28.43 -18.17
N THR A 553 9.72 -28.27 -18.02
CA THR A 553 9.10 -26.94 -17.89
C THR A 553 8.45 -26.79 -16.51
N ILE A 554 8.78 -25.70 -15.83
CA ILE A 554 8.21 -25.31 -14.54
C ILE A 554 7.33 -24.09 -14.75
N LEU A 555 6.02 -24.26 -14.54
CA LEU A 555 5.02 -23.21 -14.59
C LEU A 555 4.84 -22.63 -13.18
N ALA A 556 5.03 -21.33 -12.99
CA ALA A 556 4.84 -20.69 -11.70
C ALA A 556 4.10 -19.35 -11.87
N SER A 557 3.06 -19.14 -11.07
CA SER A 557 2.24 -17.93 -11.09
C SER A 557 1.89 -17.50 -9.68
N ALA A 558 1.71 -16.19 -9.51
CA ALA A 558 1.28 -15.58 -8.27
C ALA A 558 -0.17 -15.94 -7.92
N TYR A 559 -0.45 -16.32 -6.68
CA TYR A 559 -1.84 -16.47 -6.20
C TYR A 559 -2.61 -15.14 -6.25
N THR A 560 -1.91 -14.00 -6.18
CA THR A 560 -2.49 -12.65 -6.32
C THR A 560 -3.06 -12.39 -7.72
N THR A 561 -2.82 -13.24 -8.70
CA THR A 561 -3.52 -13.24 -9.98
C THR A 561 -5.04 -13.29 -9.78
N ALA A 562 -5.53 -14.01 -8.75
CA ALA A 562 -6.93 -14.08 -8.39
C ALA A 562 -7.57 -12.70 -8.12
N ASP A 563 -6.80 -11.77 -7.56
CA ASP A 563 -7.26 -10.42 -7.21
C ASP A 563 -7.19 -9.44 -8.40
N ARG A 564 -6.54 -9.86 -9.51
CA ARG A 564 -6.28 -9.04 -10.69
C ARG A 564 -6.97 -9.53 -11.96
N MET A 565 -7.91 -10.45 -11.85
CA MET A 565 -8.64 -10.92 -13.02
C MET A 565 -9.55 -9.84 -13.59
N ALA A 566 -9.44 -9.56 -14.88
CA ALA A 566 -10.21 -8.52 -15.58
C ALA A 566 -11.72 -8.78 -15.55
N SER A 567 -12.14 -10.05 -15.45
CA SER A 567 -13.54 -10.48 -15.32
C SER A 567 -14.18 -10.14 -13.98
N ASN A 568 -13.37 -9.82 -12.94
CA ASN A 568 -13.83 -9.63 -11.56
C ASN A 568 -14.81 -10.72 -11.09
N PRO A 569 -14.39 -12.01 -11.11
CA PRO A 569 -15.30 -13.13 -10.96
C PRO A 569 -15.76 -13.33 -9.51
N SER A 570 -16.96 -13.88 -9.33
CA SER A 570 -17.37 -14.40 -8.02
C SER A 570 -16.46 -15.56 -7.57
N PRO A 571 -16.40 -15.91 -6.26
CA PRO A 571 -15.52 -16.96 -5.74
C PRO A 571 -15.68 -18.34 -6.44
N ARG A 572 -16.85 -18.62 -7.01
CA ARG A 572 -17.10 -19.86 -7.76
C ARG A 572 -16.56 -19.76 -9.20
N GLU A 573 -16.81 -18.64 -9.86
CA GLU A 573 -16.32 -18.37 -11.21
C GLU A 573 -14.80 -18.28 -11.22
N LEU A 574 -14.20 -17.66 -10.22
CA LEU A 574 -12.76 -17.59 -10.01
C LEU A 574 -12.09 -18.97 -10.10
N ARG A 575 -12.60 -19.96 -9.34
CA ARG A 575 -12.04 -21.32 -9.39
C ARG A 575 -12.17 -21.95 -10.78
N VAL A 576 -13.25 -21.68 -11.48
CA VAL A 576 -13.48 -22.23 -12.83
C VAL A 576 -12.51 -21.58 -13.83
N GLU A 577 -12.40 -20.26 -13.82
CA GLU A 577 -11.53 -19.53 -14.75
C GLU A 577 -10.06 -19.86 -14.52
N LEU A 578 -9.60 -19.89 -13.27
CA LEU A 578 -8.23 -20.29 -12.92
C LEU A 578 -7.93 -21.74 -13.36
N ARG A 579 -8.87 -22.66 -13.14
CA ARG A 579 -8.70 -24.06 -13.55
C ARG A 579 -8.63 -24.20 -15.08
N VAL A 580 -9.55 -23.55 -15.80
CA VAL A 580 -9.59 -23.62 -17.27
C VAL A 580 -8.35 -22.95 -17.88
N GLY A 581 -7.97 -21.78 -17.35
CA GLY A 581 -6.78 -21.07 -17.81
C GLY A 581 -5.48 -21.83 -17.55
N THR A 582 -5.38 -22.54 -16.42
CA THR A 582 -4.23 -23.39 -16.11
C THR A 582 -4.20 -24.60 -17.04
N ALA A 583 -5.31 -25.31 -17.19
CA ALA A 583 -5.39 -26.51 -18.04
C ALA A 583 -5.02 -26.19 -19.49
N SER A 584 -5.51 -25.07 -20.03
CA SER A 584 -5.21 -24.67 -21.42
C SER A 584 -3.70 -24.46 -21.67
N VAL A 585 -2.95 -23.91 -20.71
CA VAL A 585 -1.49 -23.76 -20.85
C VAL A 585 -0.77 -25.06 -20.60
N VAL A 586 -1.18 -25.86 -19.62
CA VAL A 586 -0.61 -27.19 -19.33
C VAL A 586 -0.70 -28.10 -20.56
N ASP A 587 -1.87 -28.19 -21.20
CA ASP A 587 -2.10 -29.00 -22.39
C ASP A 587 -1.14 -28.62 -23.55
N ARG A 588 -0.88 -27.31 -23.70
CA ARG A 588 0.04 -26.79 -24.71
C ARG A 588 1.51 -27.17 -24.39
N VAL A 589 1.94 -26.93 -23.14
CA VAL A 589 3.32 -27.16 -22.72
C VAL A 589 3.70 -28.62 -22.68
N VAL A 590 2.80 -29.48 -22.24
CA VAL A 590 3.03 -30.94 -22.23
C VAL A 590 3.36 -31.50 -23.63
N ALA A 591 2.84 -30.87 -24.68
CA ALA A 591 3.10 -31.34 -26.06
C ALA A 591 4.55 -31.11 -26.52
N SER A 592 5.25 -30.15 -25.89
CA SER A 592 6.61 -29.70 -26.27
C SER A 592 7.65 -29.81 -25.16
N SER A 593 7.32 -30.44 -24.03
CA SER A 593 8.25 -30.64 -22.92
C SER A 593 8.33 -32.09 -22.49
N GLY A 594 9.53 -32.54 -22.13
CA GLY A 594 9.70 -33.91 -21.61
C GLY A 594 8.93 -34.14 -20.31
N ARG A 595 8.94 -33.13 -19.39
CA ARG A 595 8.12 -33.10 -18.17
C ARG A 595 7.55 -31.70 -17.96
N THR A 596 6.37 -31.63 -17.41
CA THR A 596 5.73 -30.36 -17.08
C THR A 596 5.31 -30.37 -15.62
N ILE A 597 5.75 -29.36 -14.86
CA ILE A 597 5.43 -29.18 -13.45
C ILE A 597 4.72 -27.82 -13.27
N VAL A 598 3.57 -27.85 -12.63
CA VAL A 598 2.93 -26.66 -12.09
C VAL A 598 3.39 -26.50 -10.65
N LEU A 599 4.28 -25.55 -10.41
CA LEU A 599 4.81 -25.21 -9.10
C LEU A 599 3.83 -24.31 -8.35
N GLY A 600 3.35 -24.79 -7.21
CA GLY A 600 2.41 -24.06 -6.37
C GLY A 600 2.96 -22.67 -5.97
N SER A 601 2.09 -21.70 -5.92
CA SER A 601 2.45 -20.37 -5.43
C SER A 601 2.86 -20.44 -3.95
N PRO A 602 3.93 -19.75 -3.51
CA PRO A 602 4.22 -19.60 -2.08
C PRO A 602 2.99 -19.07 -1.35
N PRO A 603 2.60 -19.64 -0.18
CA PRO A 603 1.52 -19.10 0.64
C PRO A 603 1.76 -17.66 1.05
N ILE A 604 0.69 -16.96 1.46
CA ILE A 604 0.81 -15.61 2.00
C ILE A 604 1.79 -15.58 3.17
N GLY A 605 2.61 -14.53 3.26
CA GLY A 605 3.57 -14.34 4.34
C GLY A 605 3.53 -12.92 4.89
N SER A 606 4.13 -12.74 6.07
CA SER A 606 4.33 -11.42 6.67
C SER A 606 5.66 -10.82 6.22
N SER A 607 5.68 -9.52 5.96
CA SER A 607 6.92 -8.77 5.76
C SER A 607 7.60 -8.51 7.10
N LEU A 608 8.85 -8.95 7.27
CA LEU A 608 9.65 -8.64 8.46
C LEU A 608 9.86 -7.14 8.66
N ARG A 609 9.89 -6.37 7.58
CA ARG A 609 9.98 -4.90 7.66
C ARG A 609 8.80 -4.28 8.41
N ASP A 610 7.66 -4.94 8.40
CA ASP A 610 6.42 -4.42 8.97
C ASP A 610 6.15 -4.98 10.36
N CYS A 611 6.47 -6.23 10.59
CA CYS A 611 6.14 -6.94 11.83
C CYS A 611 7.32 -7.03 12.81
N ALA A 612 8.58 -7.04 12.34
CA ALA A 612 9.75 -7.08 13.20
C ALA A 612 10.14 -5.67 13.69
N VAL A 613 9.22 -5.04 14.41
CA VAL A 613 9.42 -3.72 15.02
C VAL A 613 10.07 -3.88 16.41
N PRO A 614 10.74 -2.83 16.96
CA PRO A 614 11.32 -2.90 18.29
C PRO A 614 10.34 -3.39 19.36
N GLY A 615 10.70 -4.46 20.08
CA GLY A 615 9.85 -5.09 21.10
C GLY A 615 8.85 -6.13 20.57
N ALA A 616 8.76 -6.36 19.28
CA ALA A 616 7.95 -7.43 18.72
C ALA A 616 8.61 -8.80 18.92
N THR A 617 7.80 -9.84 19.05
CA THR A 617 8.24 -11.24 19.05
C THR A 617 7.96 -11.87 17.67
N PRO A 618 8.65 -12.97 17.30
CA PRO A 618 8.41 -13.67 16.03
C PRO A 618 6.94 -14.05 15.78
N SER A 619 6.17 -14.27 16.83
CA SER A 619 4.75 -14.58 16.72
C SER A 619 3.91 -13.45 16.06
N ALA A 620 4.38 -12.21 16.11
CA ALA A 620 3.76 -11.08 15.41
C ALA A 620 3.94 -11.15 13.89
N CYS A 621 4.90 -11.95 13.41
CA CYS A 621 5.24 -12.13 12.01
C CYS A 621 4.73 -13.47 11.43
N ILE A 622 3.81 -14.13 12.11
CA ILE A 622 3.22 -15.37 11.62
C ILE A 622 1.96 -15.05 10.81
N ALA A 623 1.97 -15.37 9.53
CA ALA A 623 0.80 -15.31 8.67
C ALA A 623 -0.04 -16.59 8.77
N LYS A 624 -1.31 -16.50 8.40
CA LYS A 624 -2.19 -17.66 8.19
C LYS A 624 -2.65 -17.71 6.75
N ILE A 625 -2.75 -18.92 6.20
CA ILE A 625 -3.22 -19.12 4.84
C ILE A 625 -4.65 -18.56 4.70
N ALA A 626 -4.89 -17.80 3.64
CA ALA A 626 -6.16 -17.13 3.35
C ALA A 626 -6.82 -17.66 2.07
N PHE A 627 -8.09 -17.35 1.91
CA PHE A 627 -8.94 -17.80 0.80
C PHE A 627 -8.36 -17.60 -0.61
N PRO A 628 -7.79 -16.44 -1.01
CA PRO A 628 -7.27 -16.30 -2.38
C PRO A 628 -6.23 -17.36 -2.71
N TRP A 629 -5.33 -17.65 -1.78
CA TRP A 629 -4.31 -18.68 -1.98
C TRP A 629 -4.89 -20.09 -2.06
N THR A 630 -5.81 -20.46 -1.16
CA THR A 630 -6.43 -21.81 -1.19
C THR A 630 -7.23 -22.05 -2.45
N ALA A 631 -7.99 -21.04 -2.92
CA ALA A 631 -8.74 -21.13 -4.15
C ALA A 631 -7.82 -21.30 -5.38
N PHE A 632 -6.68 -20.59 -5.38
CA PHE A 632 -5.68 -20.66 -6.44
C PHE A 632 -5.03 -22.06 -6.48
N GLU A 633 -4.55 -22.57 -5.33
CA GLU A 633 -3.94 -23.89 -5.21
C GLU A 633 -4.90 -25.01 -5.65
N GLU A 634 -6.12 -25.01 -5.12
CA GLU A 634 -7.15 -25.98 -5.47
C GLU A 634 -7.46 -26.00 -6.97
N SER A 635 -7.50 -24.81 -7.59
CA SER A 635 -7.80 -24.65 -9.01
C SER A 635 -6.67 -25.19 -9.89
N GLN A 636 -5.41 -24.89 -9.55
CA GLN A 636 -4.25 -25.38 -10.29
C GLN A 636 -4.12 -26.90 -10.14
N ARG A 637 -4.27 -27.44 -8.94
CA ARG A 637 -4.25 -28.89 -8.69
C ARG A 637 -5.34 -29.59 -9.47
N ALA A 638 -6.56 -29.04 -9.51
CA ALA A 638 -7.67 -29.60 -10.27
C ALA A 638 -7.50 -29.49 -11.80
N ALA A 639 -6.72 -28.49 -12.27
CA ALA A 639 -6.41 -28.35 -13.69
C ALA A 639 -5.43 -29.39 -14.18
N VAL A 640 -4.45 -29.73 -13.36
CA VAL A 640 -3.46 -30.78 -13.68
C VAL A 640 -4.10 -32.20 -13.63
N GLY A 641 -4.97 -32.44 -12.65
CA GLY A 641 -5.72 -33.70 -12.51
C GLY A 641 -4.82 -34.93 -12.47
N GLU A 642 -5.22 -35.99 -13.21
CA GLU A 642 -4.44 -37.22 -13.45
C GLU A 642 -3.71 -37.19 -14.82
N GLY A 643 -3.50 -35.98 -15.37
CA GLY A 643 -2.83 -35.78 -16.65
C GLY A 643 -1.32 -36.04 -16.60
N PRO A 644 -0.62 -35.84 -17.72
CA PRO A 644 0.84 -36.03 -17.80
C PRO A 644 1.66 -34.96 -17.09
N ALA A 645 1.07 -33.83 -16.71
CA ALA A 645 1.72 -32.80 -15.89
C ALA A 645 1.61 -33.15 -14.40
N GLU A 646 2.51 -32.57 -13.60
CA GLU A 646 2.56 -32.79 -12.16
C GLU A 646 2.26 -31.48 -11.43
N TYR A 647 1.45 -31.48 -10.36
CA TYR A 647 1.28 -30.38 -9.46
C TYR A 647 2.17 -30.56 -8.22
N LEU A 648 3.08 -29.60 -8.00
CA LEU A 648 3.98 -29.60 -6.86
C LEU A 648 3.56 -28.51 -5.85
N SER A 649 2.93 -28.92 -4.74
CA SER A 649 2.57 -27.99 -3.66
C SER A 649 3.81 -27.53 -2.91
N THR A 650 3.93 -26.23 -2.73
CA THR A 650 5.03 -25.61 -1.96
C THR A 650 4.66 -25.31 -0.52
N LYS A 651 3.42 -25.63 -0.10
CA LYS A 651 2.87 -25.25 1.20
C LYS A 651 3.79 -25.63 2.38
N SER A 652 4.30 -26.85 2.40
CA SER A 652 5.17 -27.34 3.46
C SER A 652 6.57 -26.71 3.48
N TRP A 653 6.96 -26.00 2.42
CA TRP A 653 8.25 -25.29 2.37
C TRP A 653 8.19 -23.93 3.06
N PHE A 654 7.00 -23.43 3.38
CA PHE A 654 6.76 -22.12 3.95
C PHE A 654 5.95 -22.12 5.23
N CYS A 655 5.15 -23.15 5.44
CA CYS A 655 4.19 -23.19 6.54
C CYS A 655 4.27 -24.51 7.30
N GLY A 656 4.15 -24.40 8.60
CA GLY A 656 4.09 -25.56 9.49
C GLY A 656 2.66 -25.97 9.81
N SER A 657 2.50 -26.59 10.96
CA SER A 657 1.23 -27.03 11.50
C SER A 657 0.20 -25.90 11.59
N GLU A 658 -1.09 -26.23 11.45
CA GLU A 658 -2.22 -25.29 11.54
C GLU A 658 -2.21 -24.17 10.50
N ASP A 659 -1.58 -24.39 9.32
CA ASP A 659 -1.51 -23.39 8.25
C ASP A 659 -0.84 -22.07 8.67
N ARG A 660 0.11 -22.16 9.60
CA ARG A 660 0.88 -21.03 10.11
C ARG A 660 2.20 -20.89 9.37
N CYS A 661 2.47 -19.71 8.85
CA CYS A 661 3.64 -19.44 8.03
C CYS A 661 4.53 -18.38 8.70
N PRO A 662 5.74 -18.71 9.16
CA PRO A 662 6.66 -17.75 9.75
C PRO A 662 7.26 -16.83 8.69
N ALA A 663 7.86 -15.73 9.10
CA ALA A 663 8.50 -14.78 8.19
C ALA A 663 9.98 -15.07 7.94
N PHE A 664 10.58 -16.04 8.65
CA PHE A 664 11.96 -16.50 8.51
C PHE A 664 12.05 -18.00 8.75
N ALA A 665 13.12 -18.62 8.26
CA ALA A 665 13.50 -20.00 8.53
C ALA A 665 14.97 -19.99 8.98
N ALA A 666 15.30 -20.64 10.08
CA ALA A 666 16.59 -20.52 10.76
C ALA A 666 16.97 -19.04 10.99
N ASP A 667 17.98 -18.53 10.31
CA ASP A 667 18.40 -17.12 10.33
C ASP A 667 18.08 -16.35 9.05
N THR A 668 17.36 -16.97 8.11
CA THR A 668 17.13 -16.41 6.78
C THR A 668 15.70 -15.88 6.64
N PRO A 669 15.51 -14.59 6.29
CA PRO A 669 14.22 -14.03 5.93
C PRO A 669 13.60 -14.73 4.72
N ILE A 670 12.37 -15.19 4.83
CA ILE A 670 11.68 -15.87 3.72
C ILE A 670 11.33 -14.89 2.61
N ARG A 671 10.90 -13.66 2.95
CA ARG A 671 10.43 -12.67 1.97
C ARG A 671 11.16 -11.35 2.10
N THR A 672 11.42 -10.74 0.95
CA THR A 672 12.03 -9.40 0.87
C THR A 672 10.99 -8.29 1.06
N ASP A 673 9.76 -8.55 0.63
CA ASP A 673 8.57 -7.71 0.83
C ASP A 673 7.41 -8.60 1.35
N GLY A 674 6.18 -8.20 1.26
CA GLY A 674 5.04 -9.05 1.64
C GLY A 674 4.80 -10.23 0.69
N THR A 675 5.43 -10.24 -0.48
CA THR A 675 5.05 -11.07 -1.63
C THR A 675 6.21 -11.94 -2.14
N HIS A 676 7.36 -11.33 -2.46
CA HIS A 676 8.47 -11.99 -3.15
C HIS A 676 9.47 -12.62 -2.18
N LEU A 677 10.05 -13.73 -2.58
CA LEU A 677 11.09 -14.43 -1.81
C LEU A 677 12.39 -13.62 -1.77
N THR A 678 13.16 -13.76 -0.70
CA THR A 678 14.56 -13.34 -0.71
C THR A 678 15.38 -14.27 -1.62
N ILE A 679 16.45 -13.74 -2.21
CA ILE A 679 17.35 -14.52 -3.05
C ILE A 679 18.01 -15.64 -2.24
N GLU A 680 18.36 -15.34 -0.99
CA GLU A 680 18.99 -16.23 -0.04
C GLU A 680 18.08 -17.41 0.27
N PHE A 681 16.85 -17.17 0.71
CA PHE A 681 15.91 -18.24 1.03
C PHE A 681 15.52 -19.05 -0.22
N ALA A 682 15.23 -18.37 -1.34
CA ALA A 682 14.94 -19.06 -2.60
C ALA A 682 16.08 -20.00 -3.02
N SER A 683 17.34 -19.58 -2.82
CA SER A 683 18.50 -20.42 -3.14
C SER A 683 18.59 -21.66 -2.25
N LEU A 684 18.22 -21.55 -0.95
CA LEU A 684 18.18 -22.71 -0.03
C LEU A 684 17.15 -23.76 -0.44
N LEU A 685 16.09 -23.38 -1.17
CA LEU A 685 15.08 -24.30 -1.67
C LEU A 685 15.51 -25.09 -2.92
N GLY A 686 16.68 -24.82 -3.51
CA GLY A 686 17.17 -25.54 -4.68
C GLY A 686 17.25 -27.08 -4.49
N PRO A 687 17.91 -27.59 -3.46
CA PRO A 687 17.91 -29.02 -3.14
C PRO A 687 16.50 -29.60 -2.88
N VAL A 688 15.62 -28.82 -2.23
CA VAL A 688 14.24 -29.24 -1.95
C VAL A 688 13.43 -29.40 -3.22
N LEU A 689 13.52 -28.44 -4.16
CA LEU A 689 12.88 -28.52 -5.47
C LEU A 689 13.40 -29.72 -6.26
N ARG A 690 14.71 -29.88 -6.30
CA ARG A 690 15.35 -30.98 -7.01
C ARG A 690 14.92 -32.35 -6.51
N GLU A 691 14.88 -32.53 -5.20
CA GLU A 691 14.38 -33.75 -4.56
C GLU A 691 12.93 -33.99 -4.91
N ALA A 692 12.09 -32.96 -4.84
CA ALA A 692 10.66 -33.04 -5.16
C ALA A 692 10.40 -33.38 -6.63
N VAL A 693 11.26 -32.90 -7.54
CA VAL A 693 11.21 -33.21 -8.97
C VAL A 693 11.79 -34.62 -9.26
N GLY A 694 12.49 -35.27 -8.32
CA GLY A 694 13.05 -36.59 -8.48
C GLY A 694 14.24 -36.65 -9.44
N VAL A 695 14.93 -35.54 -9.67
CA VAL A 695 16.20 -35.51 -10.41
C VAL A 695 17.32 -35.88 -9.44
N MET A 696 17.76 -37.14 -9.48
CA MET A 696 18.90 -37.61 -8.68
C MET A 696 20.17 -36.88 -9.13
N ALA A 697 21.01 -36.51 -8.15
CA ALA A 697 22.38 -36.06 -8.46
C ALA A 697 23.06 -37.16 -9.34
N SER A 698 23.66 -36.75 -10.45
CA SER A 698 24.56 -37.64 -11.17
C SER A 698 25.65 -38.05 -10.17
N SER A 699 25.52 -39.25 -9.56
CA SER A 699 26.60 -39.82 -8.81
C SER A 699 27.79 -39.90 -9.78
N GLU A 700 28.91 -39.27 -9.44
CA GLU A 700 30.18 -39.58 -10.09
C GLU A 700 30.25 -41.11 -10.19
N ALA A 701 30.26 -41.62 -11.44
CA ALA A 701 30.43 -43.02 -11.68
C ALA A 701 31.79 -43.42 -11.06
N VAL A 702 31.73 -44.09 -9.90
CA VAL A 702 32.91 -44.76 -9.38
C VAL A 702 33.40 -45.68 -10.49
N PRO A 703 34.62 -45.45 -11.06
CA PRO A 703 35.13 -46.32 -12.12
C PRO A 703 35.10 -47.73 -11.60
N ALA A 704 34.38 -48.64 -12.27
CA ALA A 704 34.36 -50.04 -11.98
C ALA A 704 35.80 -50.54 -11.91
N ALA A 705 36.25 -50.94 -10.72
CA ALA A 705 37.54 -51.52 -10.50
C ALA A 705 37.72 -52.68 -11.52
N ALA A 706 38.75 -52.56 -12.35
CA ALA A 706 39.08 -53.54 -13.36
C ALA A 706 39.22 -54.91 -12.69
N ALA A 707 38.36 -55.87 -13.10
CA ALA A 707 38.44 -57.23 -12.65
C ALA A 707 39.79 -57.81 -13.13
N GLU A 708 40.69 -58.13 -12.20
CA GLU A 708 41.90 -58.88 -12.47
C GLU A 708 41.54 -60.22 -13.14
N PRO A 709 42.26 -60.63 -14.23
CA PRO A 709 42.02 -61.91 -14.86
C PRO A 709 42.52 -63.03 -13.92
N ARG A 710 41.64 -63.92 -13.48
CA ARG A 710 41.99 -65.15 -12.80
C ARG A 710 42.96 -65.96 -13.65
N ALA A 711 44.18 -66.14 -13.20
CA ALA A 711 45.17 -67.09 -13.75
C ALA A 711 44.63 -68.51 -13.62
N SER A 712 44.45 -69.19 -14.76
CA SER A 712 44.18 -70.63 -14.84
C SER A 712 45.46 -71.35 -14.44
N GLY A 713 45.45 -71.97 -13.24
CA GLY A 713 46.47 -72.93 -12.83
C GLY A 713 46.20 -74.28 -13.58
N GLY A 714 47.09 -74.65 -14.48
CA GLY A 714 47.15 -75.98 -15.05
C GLY A 714 47.82 -76.94 -14.10
N ALA A 715 47.22 -78.09 -13.93
CA ALA A 715 47.80 -79.20 -13.24
C ALA A 715 48.82 -79.93 -14.10
N GLY A 716 49.96 -80.24 -13.47
CA GLY A 716 50.90 -81.21 -13.95
C GLY A 716 51.64 -81.80 -12.76
#